data_2e3e6f219dd36d6d2a3d73bd80442db8
#
_entry.id   2e3e6f219dd36d6d2a3d73bd80442db8
#
_cell.length_a   1.000
_cell.length_b   1.000
_cell.length_c   1.000
_cell.angle_alpha   90.00
_cell.angle_beta   90.00
_cell.angle_gamma   90.00
#
_symmetry.space_group_name_H-M   'P 1'
#
loop_
_entity.id
_entity.type
_entity.pdbx_description
1 polymer ?
#
loop_
_entity_poly.entity_id
_entity_poly.type
_entity_poly.pdbx_seq_one_letter_code
_entity_poly.pdbx_strand_id
1 'polypeptide(L)'
;MMRTRYCGLFRPEHVGERAAVAGWVDTVRDMGGVVFLDVRDREGVMQVVCDQSALPAEMFELAGHVRAESVVRAGGVVRLRDSETVNPLIPTGTVELYASSLTLLSRADPTPFPLEDAAHVREELRLRFRYLDLRRPEMFEALRFRARLVEAAEEFLNERGFLQVETPVLTKSTPEGARDYLVPSRVHPGAFYALPQSPQIFKQLLMVGGVDRYYQVARCFRDEDLRADRQPEFTQVDMEMSFVTQEDVLTHLEELFSHLFERMMGRKLGYAFPRLTWRQAMDLYGTDKPDTRFGMEIVDMTDLMRDCSFSVFRKCVESGGVVRAINAKGGEAFPRAVIDQLGADAVRFGAKGMAWIALRGDGSVNSILPKYFSEETFAAILARAGAEKGDLILFCADKLDVARRVLGQLRLRVADLLNLRDPQKFNFLFVTDFPEFEFSEEENRFVAMHHPFTMPYEEDLPYLESDPARVRAQAYDAVLNGVELGSGSVRIHDREVQRRMFQALGFSAEQIQARFGFMIDAFRYGTPPHAGFAFGLDRLAMLLLGRGSLRDVVAFPKLRDGSCPLTGAPDFVDEEQLKVLKLIQPEIEAHIRRRAPAGDGVDLERLAELSRLTLTGAEKQTLARDMRAIVDFAGEIAALDIEDVEPMRYPGDPVNVLREDEAAPPFPRDELLAGASVREGMVRVPKTF
;
A
#
# COMPACT_ATOMS: atom_id res chain seq x y z
N MET A 1 41.11 4.55 -0.45
CA MET A 1 39.66 4.53 -0.06
C MET A 1 39.52 5.19 1.30
N MET A 2 38.37 5.85 1.56
CA MET A 2 38.11 6.50 2.86
C MET A 2 37.90 5.51 4.01
N ARG A 3 37.47 4.28 3.72
CA ARG A 3 37.30 3.18 4.67
C ARG A 3 37.98 1.92 4.15
N THR A 4 38.49 1.09 5.05
CA THR A 4 39.06 -0.22 4.73
C THR A 4 38.02 -1.32 4.72
N ARG A 5 36.97 -1.19 5.59
CA ARG A 5 35.87 -2.14 5.76
C ARG A 5 34.64 -1.38 6.24
N TYR A 6 33.42 -1.94 5.99
CA TYR A 6 32.19 -1.44 6.58
C TYR A 6 32.18 -1.63 8.10
N CYS A 7 31.52 -0.72 8.82
CA CYS A 7 31.48 -0.70 10.29
C CYS A 7 30.98 -2.02 10.88
N GLY A 8 29.89 -2.56 10.37
CA GLY A 8 29.25 -3.79 10.88
C GLY A 8 29.99 -5.10 10.55
N LEU A 9 31.09 -5.05 9.77
CA LEU A 9 31.81 -6.25 9.30
C LEU A 9 33.07 -6.58 10.08
N PHE A 10 33.40 -5.86 11.14
CA PHE A 10 34.53 -6.18 11.98
C PHE A 10 34.22 -7.34 12.93
N ARG A 11 35.21 -8.21 13.13
CA ARG A 11 35.12 -9.41 13.99
C ARG A 11 36.42 -9.59 14.76
N PRO A 12 36.51 -10.47 15.77
CA PRO A 12 37.73 -10.73 16.54
C PRO A 12 38.96 -11.10 15.70
N GLU A 13 38.78 -11.74 14.54
CA GLU A 13 39.89 -12.06 13.63
C GLU A 13 40.63 -10.82 13.06
N HIS A 14 39.99 -9.66 13.13
CA HIS A 14 40.59 -8.40 12.64
C HIS A 14 41.37 -7.63 13.72
N VAL A 15 41.50 -8.19 14.94
CA VAL A 15 42.24 -7.57 16.03
C VAL A 15 43.73 -7.41 15.65
N GLY A 16 44.27 -6.21 15.90
CA GLY A 16 45.63 -5.83 15.51
C GLY A 16 45.72 -5.19 14.11
N GLU A 17 44.69 -5.30 13.27
CA GLU A 17 44.70 -4.64 11.96
C GLU A 17 44.59 -3.12 12.11
N ARG A 18 45.31 -2.40 11.23
CA ARG A 18 45.07 -0.96 11.01
C ARG A 18 43.89 -0.80 10.11
N ALA A 19 42.86 -0.11 10.58
CA ALA A 19 41.62 0.07 9.87
C ALA A 19 41.14 1.53 9.85
N ALA A 20 40.30 1.85 8.87
CA ALA A 20 39.57 3.10 8.82
C ALA A 20 38.09 2.82 8.58
N VAL A 21 37.24 3.46 9.39
CA VAL A 21 35.79 3.48 9.24
C VAL A 21 35.33 4.87 8.82
N ALA A 22 34.22 4.95 8.09
CA ALA A 22 33.58 6.20 7.76
C ALA A 22 32.04 5.97 7.74
N GLY A 23 31.34 6.83 8.44
CA GLY A 23 29.88 6.70 8.60
C GLY A 23 29.30 7.84 9.42
N TRP A 24 28.07 7.67 9.81
CA TRP A 24 27.34 8.60 10.67
C TRP A 24 27.61 8.28 12.14
N VAL A 25 27.81 9.32 12.96
CA VAL A 25 27.88 9.17 14.42
C VAL A 25 26.47 8.88 14.93
N ASP A 26 26.29 7.69 15.46
CA ASP A 26 25.00 7.25 16.03
C ASP A 26 24.84 7.78 17.47
N THR A 27 25.83 7.46 18.31
CA THR A 27 25.86 7.86 19.72
C THR A 27 27.23 8.41 20.09
N VAL A 28 27.23 9.39 21.00
CA VAL A 28 28.46 9.96 21.60
C VAL A 28 28.37 9.76 23.13
N ARG A 29 29.41 9.19 23.72
CA ARG A 29 29.54 9.03 25.18
C ARG A 29 30.89 9.59 25.62
N ASP A 30 30.87 10.71 26.36
CA ASP A 30 32.05 11.34 26.94
C ASP A 30 32.22 10.89 28.40
N MET A 31 33.38 10.30 28.69
CA MET A 31 33.77 9.82 30.01
C MET A 31 34.91 10.62 30.62
N GLY A 32 35.14 11.84 30.15
CA GLY A 32 36.11 12.81 30.68
C GLY A 32 37.50 12.72 30.12
N GLY A 33 38.06 11.58 29.82
CA GLY A 33 39.38 11.38 29.18
C GLY A 33 39.32 10.47 27.98
N VAL A 34 38.17 9.85 27.77
CA VAL A 34 37.88 8.96 26.66
C VAL A 34 36.49 9.28 26.13
N VAL A 35 36.36 9.49 24.82
CA VAL A 35 35.11 9.66 24.14
C VAL A 35 34.84 8.45 23.27
N PHE A 36 33.66 7.84 23.41
CA PHE A 36 33.20 6.74 22.58
C PHE A 36 32.25 7.27 21.53
N LEU A 37 32.55 6.97 20.27
CA LEU A 37 31.64 7.25 19.14
C LEU A 37 31.18 5.95 18.55
N ASP A 38 29.86 5.72 18.53
CA ASP A 38 29.30 4.64 17.76
C ASP A 38 29.13 5.13 16.31
N VAL A 39 29.94 4.63 15.39
CA VAL A 39 29.93 5.02 13.98
C VAL A 39 29.14 3.99 13.19
N ARG A 40 28.07 4.43 12.55
CA ARG A 40 27.13 3.59 11.81
C ARG A 40 27.31 3.76 10.31
N ASP A 41 27.25 2.64 9.60
CA ASP A 41 27.06 2.61 8.15
C ASP A 41 25.97 1.59 7.77
N ARG A 42 25.83 1.27 6.50
CA ARG A 42 24.78 0.36 6.01
C ARG A 42 24.91 -1.09 6.52
N GLU A 43 26.08 -1.52 6.98
CA GLU A 43 26.32 -2.88 7.46
C GLU A 43 26.27 -2.98 9.01
N GLY A 44 26.16 -1.86 9.71
CA GLY A 44 26.02 -1.80 11.15
C GLY A 44 26.88 -0.75 11.82
N VAL A 45 27.21 -0.98 13.09
CA VAL A 45 27.87 -0.03 13.98
C VAL A 45 29.24 -0.54 14.37
N MET A 46 30.24 0.38 14.47
CA MET A 46 31.54 0.14 15.08
C MET A 46 31.81 1.17 16.17
N GLN A 47 32.07 0.72 17.38
CA GLN A 47 32.52 1.62 18.44
C GLN A 47 33.95 2.12 18.12
N VAL A 48 34.14 3.43 18.14
CA VAL A 48 35.40 4.12 18.00
C VAL A 48 35.78 4.72 19.33
N VAL A 49 36.93 4.36 19.83
CA VAL A 49 37.51 4.86 21.10
C VAL A 49 38.44 6.01 20.80
N CYS A 50 38.08 7.19 21.25
CA CYS A 50 38.90 8.40 21.18
C CYS A 50 39.52 8.68 22.56
N ASP A 51 40.76 8.32 22.73
CA ASP A 51 41.50 8.49 23.99
C ASP A 51 42.35 9.76 23.91
N GLN A 52 42.24 10.62 24.91
CA GLN A 52 42.97 11.88 25.00
C GLN A 52 44.51 11.69 24.95
N SER A 53 45.01 10.56 25.47
CA SER A 53 46.43 10.25 25.46
C SER A 53 46.97 9.78 24.09
N ALA A 54 46.08 9.32 23.19
CA ALA A 54 46.43 8.72 21.90
C ALA A 54 46.12 9.61 20.69
N LEU A 55 45.15 10.51 20.83
CA LEU A 55 44.72 11.44 19.78
C LEU A 55 45.41 12.82 19.93
N PRO A 56 45.70 13.52 18.80
CA PRO A 56 45.99 14.94 18.83
C PRO A 56 44.88 15.74 19.53
N ALA A 57 45.25 16.77 20.31
CA ALA A 57 44.32 17.54 21.14
C ALA A 57 43.10 18.05 20.33
N GLU A 58 43.33 18.59 19.12
CA GLU A 58 42.25 19.07 18.23
C GLU A 58 41.28 17.96 17.81
N MET A 59 41.77 16.72 17.59
CA MET A 59 40.91 15.59 17.22
C MET A 59 40.17 15.04 18.41
N PHE A 60 40.72 15.09 19.61
CA PHE A 60 40.05 14.71 20.83
C PHE A 60 38.95 15.73 21.18
N GLU A 61 39.21 17.03 21.05
CA GLU A 61 38.19 18.08 21.21
C GLU A 61 37.05 17.90 20.20
N LEU A 62 37.38 17.59 18.92
CA LEU A 62 36.39 17.27 17.91
C LEU A 62 35.50 16.09 18.33
N ALA A 63 36.08 15.02 18.90
CA ALA A 63 35.31 13.85 19.35
C ALA A 63 34.27 14.21 20.42
N GLY A 64 34.60 15.11 21.36
CA GLY A 64 33.71 15.58 22.41
C GLY A 64 32.60 16.51 21.93
N HIS A 65 32.79 17.19 20.78
CA HIS A 65 31.84 18.17 20.26
C HIS A 65 31.10 17.72 18.99
N VAL A 66 31.41 16.54 18.46
CA VAL A 66 30.70 16.00 17.29
C VAL A 66 29.24 15.63 17.68
N ARG A 67 28.29 16.03 16.85
CA ARG A 67 26.87 15.71 17.08
C ARG A 67 26.50 14.37 16.45
N ALA A 68 25.50 13.73 16.99
CA ALA A 68 24.84 12.61 16.35
C ALA A 68 24.42 12.96 14.90
N GLU A 69 24.44 11.96 14.04
CA GLU A 69 24.19 12.08 12.59
C GLU A 69 25.24 12.88 11.80
N SER A 70 26.29 13.45 12.43
CA SER A 70 27.43 13.97 11.70
C SER A 70 28.22 12.84 11.03
N VAL A 71 28.81 13.12 9.88
CA VAL A 71 29.64 12.14 9.14
C VAL A 71 31.09 12.28 9.53
N VAL A 72 31.65 11.20 10.01
CA VAL A 72 33.06 11.15 10.42
C VAL A 72 33.83 10.05 9.70
N ARG A 73 35.16 10.23 9.68
CA ARG A 73 36.15 9.19 9.36
C ARG A 73 37.09 9.01 10.54
N ALA A 74 37.15 7.78 11.04
CA ALA A 74 38.11 7.42 12.09
C ALA A 74 39.11 6.38 11.56
N GLY A 75 40.37 6.55 11.86
CA GLY A 75 41.44 5.59 11.56
C GLY A 75 42.15 5.17 12.82
N GLY A 76 42.52 3.89 12.94
CA GLY A 76 43.12 3.38 14.15
C GLY A 76 43.48 1.91 14.06
N VAL A 77 43.54 1.25 15.22
CA VAL A 77 43.80 -0.19 15.35
C VAL A 77 42.58 -0.87 15.97
N VAL A 78 42.18 -1.99 15.39
CA VAL A 78 41.12 -2.82 15.94
C VAL A 78 41.59 -3.53 17.19
N ARG A 79 40.83 -3.44 18.31
CA ARG A 79 41.12 -4.07 19.59
C ARG A 79 39.90 -4.89 20.07
N LEU A 80 40.14 -5.83 20.97
CA LEU A 80 39.04 -6.44 21.75
C LEU A 80 38.55 -5.41 22.77
N ARG A 81 37.26 -5.44 23.02
CA ARG A 81 36.67 -4.76 24.17
C ARG A 81 36.97 -5.53 25.43
N ASP A 82 37.03 -4.83 26.55
CA ASP A 82 37.08 -5.46 27.85
C ASP A 82 35.83 -6.33 28.07
N SER A 83 36.01 -7.45 28.77
CA SER A 83 34.96 -8.44 28.99
C SER A 83 33.65 -7.85 29.58
N GLU A 84 33.79 -6.79 30.39
CA GLU A 84 32.68 -6.08 31.03
C GLU A 84 31.96 -5.11 30.07
N THR A 85 32.55 -4.76 28.94
CA THR A 85 32.03 -3.78 27.97
C THR A 85 31.59 -4.42 26.67
N VAL A 86 31.64 -5.76 26.58
CA VAL A 86 31.13 -6.49 25.40
C VAL A 86 29.61 -6.24 25.23
N ASN A 87 29.22 -5.83 24.03
CA ASN A 87 27.81 -5.61 23.70
C ASN A 87 27.27 -6.78 22.83
N PRO A 88 26.50 -7.71 23.39
CA PRO A 88 25.99 -8.86 22.66
C PRO A 88 24.89 -8.52 21.64
N LEU A 89 24.37 -7.28 21.66
CA LEU A 89 23.27 -6.85 20.79
C LEU A 89 23.72 -6.49 19.36
N ILE A 90 25.03 -6.27 19.18
CA ILE A 90 25.58 -5.92 17.85
C ILE A 90 26.67 -6.91 17.42
N PRO A 91 26.77 -7.24 16.14
CA PRO A 91 27.77 -8.21 15.64
C PRO A 91 29.22 -7.84 15.90
N THR A 92 29.50 -6.54 16.06
CA THR A 92 30.84 -5.98 16.35
C THR A 92 31.10 -5.79 17.85
N GLY A 93 30.18 -6.22 18.70
CA GLY A 93 30.20 -5.89 20.12
C GLY A 93 31.36 -6.43 20.94
N THR A 94 32.17 -7.32 20.39
CA THR A 94 33.43 -7.84 20.98
C THR A 94 34.65 -7.04 20.60
N VAL A 95 34.56 -6.16 19.60
CA VAL A 95 35.70 -5.38 19.07
C VAL A 95 35.38 -3.89 19.04
N GLU A 96 36.42 -3.08 19.00
CA GLU A 96 36.38 -1.62 18.88
C GLU A 96 37.53 -1.10 18.05
N LEU A 97 37.39 0.08 17.48
CA LEU A 97 38.46 0.79 16.79
C LEU A 97 39.10 1.80 17.76
N TYR A 98 40.35 1.55 18.19
CA TYR A 98 41.12 2.51 18.98
C TYR A 98 41.71 3.54 18.03
N ALA A 99 41.14 4.75 18.05
CA ALA A 99 41.44 5.78 17.08
C ALA A 99 42.81 6.41 17.26
N SER A 100 43.56 6.58 16.17
CA SER A 100 44.74 7.42 16.06
C SER A 100 44.51 8.66 15.18
N SER A 101 43.36 8.72 14.51
CA SER A 101 42.90 9.88 13.74
C SER A 101 41.40 9.96 13.68
N LEU A 102 40.85 11.17 13.72
CA LEU A 102 39.45 11.49 13.55
C LEU A 102 39.29 12.71 12.65
N THR A 103 38.39 12.63 11.68
CA THR A 103 38.09 13.73 10.76
C THR A 103 36.61 13.90 10.64
N LEU A 104 36.10 15.10 10.84
CA LEU A 104 34.73 15.47 10.53
C LEU A 104 34.60 15.70 9.02
N LEU A 105 33.77 14.93 8.36
CA LEU A 105 33.50 15.04 6.92
C LEU A 105 32.29 15.95 6.64
N SER A 106 31.28 15.86 7.49
CA SER A 106 30.08 16.72 7.39
C SER A 106 29.43 16.86 8.77
N ARG A 107 29.11 18.07 9.16
CA ARG A 107 28.43 18.37 10.41
C ARG A 107 26.92 18.21 10.22
N ALA A 108 26.22 17.62 11.19
CA ALA A 108 24.77 17.54 11.21
C ALA A 108 24.19 18.66 12.07
N ASP A 109 23.06 19.18 11.62
CA ASP A 109 22.13 19.91 12.47
C ASP A 109 21.25 18.93 13.27
N PRO A 110 20.55 19.38 14.32
CA PRO A 110 19.58 18.54 15.01
C PRO A 110 18.53 17.96 14.05
N THR A 111 18.32 16.65 14.12
CA THR A 111 17.35 15.97 13.25
C THR A 111 15.92 16.37 13.61
N PRO A 112 14.99 16.47 12.64
CA PRO A 112 13.61 16.87 12.87
C PRO A 112 12.82 15.85 13.69
N PHE A 113 13.37 14.64 13.85
CA PHE A 113 12.84 13.58 14.71
C PHE A 113 13.96 12.62 15.11
N PRO A 114 13.87 11.93 16.28
CA PRO A 114 14.81 10.90 16.68
C PRO A 114 14.68 9.68 15.76
N LEU A 115 15.79 9.21 15.18
CA LEU A 115 15.78 8.07 14.25
C LEU A 115 15.41 6.76 14.94
N GLU A 116 15.82 6.58 16.19
CA GLU A 116 15.57 5.38 17.00
C GLU A 116 14.07 5.17 17.30
N ASP A 117 13.32 6.24 17.50
CA ASP A 117 11.89 6.22 17.86
C ASP A 117 10.96 6.71 16.73
N ALA A 118 11.44 6.69 15.49
CA ALA A 118 10.68 7.19 14.35
C ALA A 118 9.38 6.37 14.06
N ALA A 119 9.19 5.20 14.68
CA ALA A 119 7.95 4.44 14.57
C ALA A 119 6.71 5.23 15.06
N HIS A 120 6.89 6.10 16.05
CA HIS A 120 5.84 6.95 16.62
C HIS A 120 5.70 8.32 15.92
N VAL A 121 6.59 8.62 14.97
CA VAL A 121 6.57 9.86 14.21
C VAL A 121 5.55 9.77 13.08
N ARG A 122 4.78 10.84 12.86
CA ARG A 122 3.79 10.90 11.78
C ARG A 122 4.44 10.59 10.42
N GLU A 123 3.77 9.78 9.63
CA GLU A 123 4.27 9.31 8.32
C GLU A 123 4.67 10.47 7.40
N GLU A 124 3.87 11.53 7.34
CA GLU A 124 4.15 12.71 6.52
C GLU A 124 5.50 13.36 6.83
N LEU A 125 5.85 13.50 8.12
CA LEU A 125 7.14 14.04 8.53
C LEU A 125 8.30 13.10 8.15
N ARG A 126 8.13 11.79 8.33
CA ARG A 126 9.12 10.80 7.91
C ARG A 126 9.33 10.82 6.39
N LEU A 127 8.26 10.96 5.61
CA LEU A 127 8.34 11.05 4.15
C LEU A 127 8.93 12.38 3.66
N ARG A 128 8.70 13.48 4.39
CA ARG A 128 9.35 14.77 4.10
C ARG A 128 10.87 14.69 4.28
N PHE A 129 11.33 13.97 5.29
CA PHE A 129 12.75 13.76 5.57
C PHE A 129 13.14 12.30 5.29
N ARG A 130 12.64 11.74 4.19
CA ARG A 130 12.78 10.31 3.87
C ARG A 130 14.23 9.84 3.86
N TYR A 131 15.18 10.67 3.45
CA TYR A 131 16.61 10.37 3.49
C TYR A 131 17.16 10.14 4.91
N LEU A 132 16.51 10.67 5.95
CA LEU A 132 16.82 10.34 7.35
C LEU A 132 16.12 9.04 7.77
N ASP A 133 14.84 8.88 7.44
CA ASP A 133 14.08 7.67 7.73
C ASP A 133 14.75 6.41 7.12
N LEU A 134 15.35 6.53 5.92
CA LEU A 134 16.10 5.46 5.26
C LEU A 134 17.41 5.07 5.97
N ARG A 135 17.91 5.85 6.93
CA ARG A 135 19.06 5.48 7.77
C ARG A 135 18.71 4.45 8.84
N ARG A 136 17.41 4.26 9.12
CA ARG A 136 16.94 3.28 10.10
C ARG A 136 17.20 1.86 9.60
N PRO A 137 17.68 0.96 10.48
CA PRO A 137 17.99 -0.42 10.08
C PRO A 137 16.82 -1.14 9.39
N GLU A 138 15.59 -0.98 9.90
CA GLU A 138 14.41 -1.65 9.37
C GLU A 138 14.06 -1.18 7.95
N MET A 139 14.29 0.11 7.66
CA MET A 139 14.03 0.67 6.33
C MET A 139 15.11 0.25 5.34
N PHE A 140 16.36 0.24 5.79
CA PHE A 140 17.46 -0.22 4.96
C PHE A 140 17.34 -1.73 4.65
N GLU A 141 17.00 -2.55 5.64
CA GLU A 141 16.75 -3.99 5.43
C GLU A 141 15.60 -4.26 4.46
N ALA A 142 14.55 -3.44 4.48
CA ALA A 142 13.46 -3.56 3.51
C ALA A 142 13.95 -3.30 2.07
N LEU A 143 14.80 -2.28 1.86
CA LEU A 143 15.40 -2.02 0.55
C LEU A 143 16.37 -3.13 0.13
N ARG A 144 17.20 -3.64 1.06
CA ARG A 144 18.11 -4.76 0.83
C ARG A 144 17.33 -6.04 0.45
N PHE A 145 16.26 -6.32 1.18
CA PHE A 145 15.39 -7.45 0.90
C PHE A 145 14.79 -7.36 -0.50
N ARG A 146 14.24 -6.17 -0.84
CA ARG A 146 13.69 -5.92 -2.17
C ARG A 146 14.72 -6.11 -3.30
N ALA A 147 15.96 -5.63 -3.11
CA ALA A 147 17.03 -5.82 -4.08
C ALA A 147 17.36 -7.30 -4.29
N ARG A 148 17.49 -8.07 -3.20
CA ARG A 148 17.73 -9.53 -3.27
C ARG A 148 16.57 -10.28 -3.90
N LEU A 149 15.34 -9.81 -3.70
CA LEU A 149 14.16 -10.42 -4.33
C LEU A 149 14.21 -10.24 -5.86
N VAL A 150 14.67 -9.09 -6.35
CA VAL A 150 14.92 -8.87 -7.79
C VAL A 150 15.98 -9.85 -8.29
N GLU A 151 17.15 -9.89 -7.62
CA GLU A 151 18.26 -10.79 -7.99
C GLU A 151 17.80 -12.25 -8.08
N ALA A 152 17.01 -12.71 -7.11
CA ALA A 152 16.49 -14.08 -7.09
C ALA A 152 15.49 -14.36 -8.24
N ALA A 153 14.65 -13.37 -8.59
CA ALA A 153 13.73 -13.51 -9.71
C ALA A 153 14.48 -13.56 -11.05
N GLU A 154 15.47 -12.68 -11.23
CA GLU A 154 16.32 -12.64 -12.43
C GLU A 154 17.15 -13.93 -12.57
N GLU A 155 17.77 -14.44 -11.49
CA GLU A 155 18.49 -15.71 -11.45
C GLU A 155 17.59 -16.85 -11.97
N PHE A 156 16.39 -16.99 -11.39
CA PHE A 156 15.44 -18.04 -11.75
C PHE A 156 15.01 -17.97 -13.23
N LEU A 157 14.66 -16.77 -13.71
CA LEU A 157 14.16 -16.58 -15.07
C LEU A 157 15.26 -16.77 -16.12
N ASN A 158 16.48 -16.27 -15.86
CA ASN A 158 17.63 -16.44 -16.73
C ASN A 158 18.02 -17.92 -16.89
N GLU A 159 18.02 -18.70 -15.79
CA GLU A 159 18.32 -20.14 -15.81
C GLU A 159 17.29 -20.94 -16.65
N ARG A 160 16.07 -20.41 -16.81
CA ARG A 160 14.99 -21.02 -17.61
C ARG A 160 14.90 -20.47 -19.03
N GLY A 161 15.90 -19.74 -19.46
CA GLY A 161 16.03 -19.25 -20.84
C GLY A 161 15.13 -18.05 -21.17
N PHE A 162 14.66 -17.31 -20.17
CA PHE A 162 13.99 -16.04 -20.42
C PHE A 162 15.01 -14.97 -20.81
N LEU A 163 14.63 -14.12 -21.75
CA LEU A 163 15.41 -12.98 -22.19
C LEU A 163 14.83 -11.72 -21.54
N GLN A 164 15.68 -10.97 -20.86
CA GLN A 164 15.32 -9.65 -20.35
C GLN A 164 15.29 -8.64 -21.49
N VAL A 165 14.14 -8.01 -21.72
CA VAL A 165 13.96 -7.00 -22.77
C VAL A 165 13.25 -5.78 -22.19
N GLU A 166 13.87 -4.61 -22.33
CA GLU A 166 13.24 -3.35 -21.96
C GLU A 166 12.22 -2.91 -23.01
N THR A 167 11.07 -2.47 -22.58
CA THR A 167 10.00 -1.94 -23.41
C THR A 167 9.89 -0.42 -23.26
N PRO A 168 9.33 0.31 -24.23
CA PRO A 168 9.19 1.75 -24.15
C PRO A 168 8.38 2.22 -22.92
N VAL A 169 8.85 3.29 -22.25
CA VAL A 169 8.11 4.00 -21.21
C VAL A 169 7.23 5.11 -21.81
N LEU A 170 7.65 5.72 -22.92
CA LEU A 170 6.83 6.67 -23.67
C LEU A 170 6.03 5.92 -24.73
N THR A 171 4.78 5.59 -24.41
CA THR A 171 3.92 4.77 -25.28
C THR A 171 2.71 5.54 -25.78
N LYS A 172 1.87 4.88 -26.56
CA LYS A 172 0.55 5.37 -26.91
C LYS A 172 -0.44 5.00 -25.80
N SER A 173 -1.38 5.90 -25.48
CA SER A 173 -2.48 5.60 -24.56
C SER A 173 -3.28 4.39 -25.06
N THR A 174 -3.40 3.40 -24.19
CA THR A 174 -4.16 2.17 -24.41
C THR A 174 -4.98 1.83 -23.19
N PRO A 175 -6.28 1.60 -23.31
CA PRO A 175 -7.14 1.30 -22.18
C PRO A 175 -6.83 -0.11 -21.65
N GLU A 176 -6.19 -0.20 -20.47
CA GLU A 176 -5.88 -1.45 -19.78
C GLU A 176 -6.58 -1.55 -18.39
N GLY A 177 -7.58 -0.70 -18.13
CA GLY A 177 -8.37 -0.72 -16.90
C GLY A 177 -8.17 0.49 -15.97
N ALA A 178 -6.97 1.06 -15.88
CA ALA A 178 -6.70 2.28 -15.14
C ALA A 178 -6.66 3.52 -16.05
N ARG A 179 -6.60 4.72 -15.47
CA ARG A 179 -6.29 5.94 -16.22
C ARG A 179 -4.79 6.05 -16.46
N ASP A 180 -4.43 6.57 -17.63
CA ASP A 180 -3.05 6.79 -18.02
C ASP A 180 -2.52 8.14 -17.51
N TYR A 181 -1.26 8.17 -17.09
CA TYR A 181 -0.50 9.43 -16.99
C TYR A 181 -0.06 9.87 -18.36
N LEU A 182 -0.40 11.12 -18.74
CA LEU A 182 -0.11 11.66 -20.05
C LEU A 182 1.11 12.60 -20.02
N VAL A 183 1.98 12.46 -21.02
CA VAL A 183 3.17 13.29 -21.19
C VAL A 183 3.05 14.03 -22.52
N PRO A 184 2.99 15.36 -22.54
CA PRO A 184 2.81 16.13 -23.78
C PRO A 184 4.05 16.05 -24.68
N SER A 185 3.82 15.96 -26.00
CA SER A 185 4.88 15.96 -27.01
C SER A 185 5.24 17.37 -27.45
N ARG A 186 6.48 17.79 -27.23
CA ARG A 186 6.97 19.08 -27.76
C ARG A 186 7.04 19.11 -29.29
N VAL A 187 7.36 17.96 -29.88
CA VAL A 187 7.58 17.85 -31.37
C VAL A 187 6.26 17.75 -32.12
N HIS A 188 5.24 17.14 -31.50
CA HIS A 188 3.92 16.97 -32.09
C HIS A 188 2.87 17.71 -31.21
N PRO A 189 2.61 18.99 -31.48
CA PRO A 189 1.68 19.79 -30.67
C PRO A 189 0.28 19.16 -30.63
N GLY A 190 -0.29 19.07 -29.44
CA GLY A 190 -1.60 18.45 -29.20
C GLY A 190 -1.59 16.91 -29.12
N ALA A 191 -0.42 16.28 -29.37
CA ALA A 191 -0.24 14.86 -29.15
C ALA A 191 0.45 14.59 -27.81
N PHE A 192 0.10 13.45 -27.20
CA PHE A 192 0.64 13.01 -25.91
C PHE A 192 1.18 11.60 -26.01
N TYR A 193 2.27 11.35 -25.31
CA TYR A 193 2.62 10.00 -24.88
C TYR A 193 1.83 9.64 -23.63
N ALA A 194 1.68 8.35 -23.37
CA ALA A 194 1.20 7.83 -22.09
C ALA A 194 2.33 7.06 -21.41
N LEU A 195 2.37 7.10 -20.07
CA LEU A 195 3.21 6.20 -19.30
C LEU A 195 2.53 4.83 -19.21
N PRO A 196 3.27 3.70 -19.35
CA PRO A 196 2.68 2.37 -19.47
C PRO A 196 2.06 1.91 -18.15
N GLN A 197 0.84 1.39 -18.22
CA GLN A 197 0.21 0.68 -17.10
C GLN A 197 0.85 -0.69 -16.85
N SER A 198 1.31 -1.31 -17.94
CA SER A 198 2.10 -2.54 -17.98
C SER A 198 2.77 -2.66 -19.37
N PRO A 199 3.75 -3.56 -19.58
CA PRO A 199 4.33 -3.83 -20.89
C PRO A 199 3.44 -4.70 -21.81
N GLN A 200 2.15 -4.87 -21.52
CA GLN A 200 1.26 -5.88 -22.10
C GLN A 200 1.33 -5.96 -23.63
N ILE A 201 1.20 -4.85 -24.31
CA ILE A 201 1.18 -4.84 -25.78
C ILE A 201 2.56 -5.21 -26.36
N PHE A 202 3.62 -4.67 -25.78
CA PHE A 202 4.98 -4.90 -26.28
C PHE A 202 5.43 -6.33 -26.06
N LYS A 203 5.09 -6.95 -24.90
CA LYS A 203 5.47 -8.34 -24.67
C LYS A 203 4.75 -9.31 -25.62
N GLN A 204 3.49 -9.04 -26.00
CA GLN A 204 2.81 -9.81 -27.03
C GLN A 204 3.48 -9.63 -28.41
N LEU A 205 3.87 -8.39 -28.77
CA LEU A 205 4.64 -8.14 -29.99
C LEU A 205 6.01 -8.82 -29.98
N LEU A 206 6.66 -8.96 -28.82
CA LEU A 206 7.90 -9.73 -28.68
C LEU A 206 7.69 -11.21 -28.97
N MET A 207 6.53 -11.79 -28.60
CA MET A 207 6.16 -13.16 -28.93
C MET A 207 5.98 -13.31 -30.45
N VAL A 208 5.27 -12.37 -31.10
CA VAL A 208 5.17 -12.32 -32.58
C VAL A 208 6.56 -12.14 -33.20
N GLY A 209 7.45 -11.40 -32.58
CA GLY A 209 8.84 -11.18 -32.97
C GLY A 209 9.78 -12.38 -32.73
N GLY A 210 9.29 -13.48 -32.14
CA GLY A 210 10.05 -14.71 -31.95
C GLY A 210 11.00 -14.71 -30.74
N VAL A 211 10.79 -13.81 -29.75
CA VAL A 211 11.59 -13.80 -28.51
C VAL A 211 11.36 -15.05 -27.67
N ASP A 212 10.18 -15.67 -27.79
CA ASP A 212 9.79 -16.93 -27.19
C ASP A 212 9.57 -16.88 -25.66
N ARG A 213 10.54 -16.44 -24.87
CA ARG A 213 10.46 -16.25 -23.43
C ARG A 213 11.02 -14.89 -23.04
N TYR A 214 10.17 -14.02 -22.58
CA TYR A 214 10.48 -12.65 -22.20
C TYR A 214 10.26 -12.44 -20.71
N TYR A 215 11.09 -11.61 -20.07
CA TYR A 215 10.77 -10.96 -18.81
C TYR A 215 11.33 -9.55 -18.74
N GLN A 216 10.76 -8.76 -17.82
CA GLN A 216 11.25 -7.41 -17.47
C GLN A 216 10.91 -7.08 -16.01
N VAL A 217 11.85 -6.46 -15.31
CA VAL A 217 11.56 -5.75 -14.04
C VAL A 217 11.06 -4.36 -14.43
N ALA A 218 9.76 -4.25 -14.68
CA ALA A 218 9.12 -3.10 -15.32
C ALA A 218 8.62 -2.06 -14.33
N ARG A 219 8.82 -0.77 -14.64
CA ARG A 219 8.11 0.33 -13.97
C ARG A 219 6.75 0.51 -14.64
N CYS A 220 5.71 0.49 -13.80
CA CYS A 220 4.31 0.65 -14.21
C CYS A 220 3.71 1.87 -13.54
N PHE A 221 2.76 2.52 -14.23
CA PHE A 221 2.15 3.78 -13.81
C PHE A 221 0.63 3.69 -13.95
N ARG A 222 -0.11 3.97 -12.89
CA ARG A 222 -1.58 3.94 -12.90
C ARG A 222 -2.13 5.11 -12.10
N ASP A 223 -2.98 5.90 -12.72
CA ASP A 223 -3.71 6.99 -12.06
C ASP A 223 -5.00 6.44 -11.45
N GLU A 224 -4.88 5.90 -10.24
CA GLU A 224 -5.94 5.27 -9.47
C GLU A 224 -5.98 5.83 -8.04
N ASP A 225 -7.08 5.57 -7.33
CA ASP A 225 -7.19 5.88 -5.91
C ASP A 225 -6.15 5.11 -5.09
N LEU A 226 -5.32 5.83 -4.34
CA LEU A 226 -4.21 5.24 -3.59
C LEU A 226 -4.67 4.69 -2.25
N ARG A 227 -4.15 3.49 -1.93
CA ARG A 227 -4.38 2.76 -0.68
C ARG A 227 -3.04 2.36 -0.06
N ALA A 228 -3.06 1.65 1.06
CA ALA A 228 -1.84 1.16 1.71
C ALA A 228 -1.02 0.22 0.80
N ASP A 229 -1.70 -0.53 -0.06
CA ASP A 229 -1.16 -1.52 -0.99
C ASP A 229 -1.13 -1.04 -2.46
N ARG A 230 -1.32 0.28 -2.72
CA ARG A 230 -1.28 0.89 -4.05
C ARG A 230 -0.43 2.15 -4.06
N GLN A 231 0.38 2.29 -5.11
CA GLN A 231 1.17 3.48 -5.44
C GLN A 231 0.92 3.84 -6.92
N PRO A 232 0.99 5.13 -7.30
CA PRO A 232 0.74 5.55 -8.69
C PRO A 232 1.85 5.07 -9.63
N GLU A 233 3.00 4.77 -9.09
CA GLU A 233 4.14 4.16 -9.76
C GLU A 233 4.67 2.99 -8.92
N PHE A 234 4.85 1.83 -9.54
CA PHE A 234 5.26 0.59 -8.86
C PHE A 234 6.08 -0.29 -9.80
N THR A 235 6.65 -1.35 -9.26
CA THR A 235 7.48 -2.28 -10.03
C THR A 235 6.79 -3.64 -10.14
N GLN A 236 6.76 -4.18 -11.37
CA GLN A 236 6.34 -5.56 -11.63
C GLN A 236 7.54 -6.38 -12.12
N VAL A 237 7.55 -7.66 -11.78
CA VAL A 237 8.24 -8.67 -12.59
C VAL A 237 7.21 -9.17 -13.59
N ASP A 238 7.41 -8.82 -14.84
CA ASP A 238 6.51 -9.13 -15.95
C ASP A 238 7.16 -10.18 -16.85
N MET A 239 6.38 -11.16 -17.29
CA MET A 239 6.87 -12.25 -18.14
C MET A 239 5.83 -12.71 -19.17
N GLU A 240 6.33 -13.23 -20.29
CA GLU A 240 5.50 -13.79 -21.36
C GLU A 240 6.23 -14.97 -22.02
N MET A 241 5.48 -16.02 -22.41
CA MET A 241 6.01 -17.24 -23.02
C MET A 241 5.17 -17.64 -24.22
N SER A 242 5.82 -18.10 -25.30
CA SER A 242 5.18 -18.71 -26.46
C SER A 242 5.06 -20.22 -26.30
N PHE A 243 4.10 -20.83 -27.04
CA PHE A 243 3.87 -22.26 -27.12
C PHE A 243 3.59 -22.93 -25.78
N VAL A 244 2.85 -22.25 -24.92
CA VAL A 244 2.48 -22.74 -23.57
C VAL A 244 0.96 -22.70 -23.39
N THR A 245 0.50 -23.58 -22.49
CA THR A 245 -0.86 -23.61 -21.96
C THR A 245 -0.95 -22.86 -20.64
N GLN A 246 -2.16 -22.65 -20.13
CA GLN A 246 -2.38 -22.10 -18.77
C GLN A 246 -1.65 -22.93 -17.71
N GLU A 247 -1.71 -24.27 -17.82
CA GLU A 247 -1.10 -25.19 -16.87
C GLU A 247 0.44 -25.11 -16.85
N ASP A 248 1.06 -24.92 -18.01
CA ASP A 248 2.51 -24.70 -18.09
C ASP A 248 2.93 -23.44 -17.35
N VAL A 249 2.14 -22.35 -17.49
CA VAL A 249 2.41 -21.09 -16.80
C VAL A 249 2.21 -21.25 -15.28
N LEU A 250 1.12 -21.87 -14.84
CA LEU A 250 0.85 -22.08 -13.41
C LEU A 250 1.95 -22.93 -12.75
N THR A 251 2.42 -23.96 -13.42
CA THR A 251 3.55 -24.79 -12.95
C THR A 251 4.82 -23.95 -12.82
N HIS A 252 5.12 -23.14 -13.83
CA HIS A 252 6.29 -22.26 -13.82
C HIS A 252 6.22 -21.21 -12.69
N LEU A 253 5.04 -20.65 -12.44
CA LEU A 253 4.82 -19.71 -11.36
C LEU A 253 4.95 -20.34 -9.97
N GLU A 254 4.46 -21.58 -9.81
CA GLU A 254 4.62 -22.33 -8.56
C GLU A 254 6.10 -22.57 -8.25
N GLU A 255 6.90 -22.93 -9.26
CA GLU A 255 8.35 -23.06 -9.14
C GLU A 255 9.02 -21.71 -8.81
N LEU A 256 8.64 -20.64 -9.50
CA LEU A 256 9.17 -19.29 -9.27
C LEU A 256 8.90 -18.81 -7.84
N PHE A 257 7.64 -18.82 -7.40
CA PHE A 257 7.31 -18.38 -6.05
C PHE A 257 7.91 -19.27 -4.96
N SER A 258 8.03 -20.55 -5.20
CA SER A 258 8.72 -21.48 -4.28
C SER A 258 10.22 -21.15 -4.19
N HIS A 259 10.87 -20.87 -5.31
CA HIS A 259 12.28 -20.44 -5.36
C HIS A 259 12.48 -19.11 -4.62
N LEU A 260 11.66 -18.09 -4.95
CA LEU A 260 11.73 -16.78 -4.29
C LEU A 260 11.54 -16.90 -2.79
N PHE A 261 10.56 -17.68 -2.36
CA PHE A 261 10.30 -17.90 -0.94
C PHE A 261 11.48 -18.59 -0.24
N GLU A 262 12.04 -19.67 -0.83
CA GLU A 262 13.19 -20.39 -0.27
C GLU A 262 14.43 -19.47 -0.16
N ARG A 263 14.72 -18.71 -1.22
CA ARG A 263 15.87 -17.77 -1.25
C ARG A 263 15.73 -16.64 -0.23
N MET A 264 14.51 -16.13 -0.05
CA MET A 264 14.27 -14.96 0.81
C MET A 264 14.03 -15.35 2.27
N MET A 265 13.33 -16.47 2.53
CA MET A 265 12.92 -16.88 3.87
C MET A 265 13.78 -18.00 4.47
N GLY A 266 14.70 -18.59 3.70
CA GLY A 266 15.59 -19.65 4.14
C GLY A 266 14.89 -20.98 4.44
N ARG A 267 13.64 -21.17 3.99
CA ARG A 267 12.83 -22.38 4.20
C ARG A 267 11.92 -22.66 3.02
N LYS A 268 11.59 -23.94 2.80
CA LYS A 268 10.66 -24.36 1.74
C LYS A 268 9.20 -24.20 2.17
N LEU A 269 8.31 -23.98 1.22
CA LEU A 269 6.87 -23.94 1.46
C LEU A 269 6.30 -25.32 1.85
N GLY A 270 6.79 -26.39 1.24
CA GLY A 270 6.44 -27.78 1.61
C GLY A 270 5.05 -28.25 1.17
N TYR A 271 4.37 -27.54 0.27
CA TYR A 271 3.07 -27.91 -0.29
C TYR A 271 2.95 -27.41 -1.74
N ALA A 272 2.11 -28.06 -2.54
CA ALA A 272 1.71 -27.58 -3.86
C ALA A 272 0.64 -26.49 -3.74
N PHE A 273 0.66 -25.50 -4.65
CA PHE A 273 -0.28 -24.37 -4.58
C PHE A 273 -1.70 -24.85 -4.93
N PRO A 274 -2.68 -24.72 -4.01
CA PRO A 274 -4.06 -25.02 -4.31
C PRO A 274 -4.57 -24.18 -5.48
N ARG A 275 -5.46 -24.75 -6.28
CA ARG A 275 -6.13 -24.10 -7.40
C ARG A 275 -7.62 -24.03 -7.11
N LEU A 276 -8.17 -22.84 -7.13
CA LEU A 276 -9.59 -22.57 -6.97
C LEU A 276 -10.09 -21.92 -8.24
N THR A 277 -11.23 -22.34 -8.74
CA THR A 277 -11.91 -21.53 -9.75
C THR A 277 -12.42 -20.24 -9.10
N TRP A 278 -12.56 -19.16 -9.86
CA TRP A 278 -13.15 -17.90 -9.38
C TRP A 278 -14.47 -18.14 -8.65
N ARG A 279 -15.32 -19.02 -9.21
CA ARG A 279 -16.60 -19.38 -8.60
C ARG A 279 -16.42 -20.03 -7.24
N GLN A 280 -15.48 -20.97 -7.10
CA GLN A 280 -15.16 -21.59 -5.80
C GLN A 280 -14.63 -20.56 -4.79
N ALA A 281 -13.73 -19.70 -5.21
CA ALA A 281 -13.18 -18.65 -4.36
C ALA A 281 -14.30 -17.71 -3.85
N MET A 282 -15.19 -17.27 -4.75
CA MET A 282 -16.34 -16.44 -4.41
C MET A 282 -17.37 -17.15 -3.54
N ASP A 283 -17.65 -18.43 -3.80
CA ASP A 283 -18.65 -19.20 -3.04
C ASP A 283 -18.17 -19.55 -1.64
N LEU A 284 -16.88 -19.95 -1.49
CA LEU A 284 -16.34 -20.42 -0.23
C LEU A 284 -15.76 -19.30 0.65
N TYR A 285 -15.31 -18.20 0.03
CA TYR A 285 -14.59 -17.16 0.76
C TYR A 285 -15.14 -15.75 0.55
N GLY A 286 -16.06 -15.55 -0.40
CA GLY A 286 -16.68 -14.26 -0.71
C GLY A 286 -15.75 -13.25 -1.36
N THR A 287 -14.62 -13.71 -1.92
CA THR A 287 -13.60 -12.91 -2.59
C THR A 287 -12.82 -13.75 -3.58
N ASP A 288 -12.32 -13.13 -4.64
CA ASP A 288 -11.41 -13.70 -5.63
C ASP A 288 -9.95 -13.86 -5.12
N LYS A 289 -9.64 -13.30 -3.96
CA LYS A 289 -8.32 -13.36 -3.29
C LYS A 289 -8.46 -13.82 -1.84
N PRO A 290 -8.75 -15.11 -1.62
CA PRO A 290 -9.04 -15.64 -0.29
C PRO A 290 -7.80 -15.78 0.60
N ASP A 291 -7.95 -15.45 1.88
CA ASP A 291 -7.00 -15.86 2.92
C ASP A 291 -7.42 -17.24 3.45
N THR A 292 -6.64 -18.25 3.12
CA THR A 292 -6.95 -19.65 3.45
C THR A 292 -6.22 -20.16 4.70
N ARG A 293 -5.52 -19.30 5.44
CA ARG A 293 -4.73 -19.68 6.63
C ARG A 293 -5.55 -20.25 7.77
N PHE A 294 -6.84 -19.99 7.80
CA PHE A 294 -7.72 -20.29 8.96
C PHE A 294 -9.05 -20.99 8.59
N GLY A 295 -9.24 -21.43 7.34
CA GLY A 295 -10.50 -22.05 6.91
C GLY A 295 -11.70 -21.11 7.04
N MET A 296 -12.76 -21.47 7.78
CA MET A 296 -14.00 -20.71 7.99
C MET A 296 -14.72 -20.42 6.66
N GLU A 297 -14.96 -21.45 5.88
CA GLU A 297 -15.61 -21.35 4.57
C GLU A 297 -17.08 -20.94 4.70
N ILE A 298 -17.56 -20.20 3.71
CA ILE A 298 -18.98 -19.83 3.60
C ILE A 298 -19.78 -21.05 3.16
N VAL A 299 -20.83 -21.35 3.88
CA VAL A 299 -21.71 -22.50 3.65
C VAL A 299 -23.08 -22.02 3.19
N ASP A 300 -23.61 -22.68 2.15
CA ASP A 300 -24.96 -22.40 1.64
C ASP A 300 -26.02 -23.11 2.51
N MET A 301 -26.93 -22.31 3.06
CA MET A 301 -28.04 -22.75 3.90
C MET A 301 -29.40 -22.53 3.25
N THR A 302 -29.44 -22.08 2.00
CA THR A 302 -30.62 -21.55 1.32
C THR A 302 -31.77 -22.58 1.26
N ASP A 303 -31.46 -23.83 0.94
CA ASP A 303 -32.47 -24.93 0.85
C ASP A 303 -33.10 -25.21 2.20
N LEU A 304 -32.35 -25.16 3.32
CA LEU A 304 -32.84 -25.38 4.67
C LEU A 304 -33.74 -24.23 5.17
N MET A 305 -33.71 -23.09 4.50
CA MET A 305 -34.44 -21.89 4.91
C MET A 305 -35.78 -21.69 4.17
N ARG A 306 -36.09 -22.51 3.16
CA ARG A 306 -37.32 -22.37 2.36
C ARG A 306 -38.61 -22.45 3.19
N ASP A 307 -38.65 -23.44 4.07
CA ASP A 307 -39.85 -23.77 4.85
C ASP A 307 -39.76 -23.31 6.31
N CYS A 308 -38.73 -22.49 6.65
CA CYS A 308 -38.59 -22.01 8.01
C CYS A 308 -39.65 -20.95 8.36
N SER A 309 -40.02 -20.88 9.64
CA SER A 309 -40.96 -19.88 10.15
C SER A 309 -40.32 -18.50 10.42
N PHE A 310 -38.97 -18.36 10.29
CA PHE A 310 -38.28 -17.09 10.39
C PHE A 310 -38.47 -16.25 9.11
N SER A 311 -39.35 -15.26 9.21
CA SER A 311 -39.84 -14.50 8.07
C SER A 311 -38.75 -13.79 7.25
N VAL A 312 -37.63 -13.40 7.87
CA VAL A 312 -36.53 -12.73 7.19
C VAL A 312 -35.86 -13.67 6.20
N PHE A 313 -35.55 -14.91 6.62
CA PHE A 313 -34.86 -15.90 5.76
C PHE A 313 -35.82 -16.37 4.66
N ARG A 314 -37.05 -16.75 5.04
CA ARG A 314 -38.06 -17.23 4.08
C ARG A 314 -38.34 -16.20 2.98
N LYS A 315 -38.62 -14.94 3.33
CA LYS A 315 -38.87 -13.88 2.33
C LYS A 315 -37.66 -13.61 1.44
N CYS A 316 -36.43 -13.70 1.98
CA CYS A 316 -35.21 -13.58 1.19
C CYS A 316 -35.18 -14.68 0.10
N VAL A 317 -35.38 -15.93 0.49
CA VAL A 317 -35.36 -17.06 -0.44
C VAL A 317 -36.51 -16.99 -1.45
N GLU A 318 -37.73 -16.66 -1.01
CA GLU A 318 -38.88 -16.45 -1.88
C GLU A 318 -38.68 -15.36 -2.94
N SER A 319 -37.86 -14.34 -2.62
CA SER A 319 -37.48 -13.26 -3.55
C SER A 319 -36.27 -13.58 -4.43
N GLY A 320 -35.80 -14.83 -4.44
CA GLY A 320 -34.64 -15.26 -5.24
C GLY A 320 -33.29 -14.94 -4.60
N GLY A 321 -33.25 -14.51 -3.34
CA GLY A 321 -32.03 -14.35 -2.57
C GLY A 321 -31.52 -15.66 -1.95
N VAL A 322 -30.40 -15.59 -1.23
CA VAL A 322 -29.76 -16.73 -0.58
C VAL A 322 -29.58 -16.50 0.92
N VAL A 323 -29.48 -17.59 1.68
CA VAL A 323 -29.03 -17.55 3.08
C VAL A 323 -27.75 -18.33 3.18
N ARG A 324 -26.67 -17.65 3.56
CA ARG A 324 -25.35 -18.25 3.73
C ARG A 324 -24.84 -18.01 5.13
N ALA A 325 -23.89 -18.83 5.59
CA ALA A 325 -23.36 -18.75 6.93
C ALA A 325 -21.84 -19.01 6.96
N ILE A 326 -21.19 -18.52 8.00
CA ILE A 326 -19.83 -18.92 8.40
C ILE A 326 -19.88 -19.45 9.83
N ASN A 327 -19.00 -20.42 10.14
CA ASN A 327 -18.83 -20.95 11.49
C ASN A 327 -17.52 -20.47 12.10
N ALA A 328 -17.61 -19.61 13.11
CA ALA A 328 -16.46 -19.12 13.90
C ALA A 328 -16.18 -20.12 15.04
N LYS A 329 -15.21 -21.01 14.85
CA LYS A 329 -14.81 -21.96 15.87
C LYS A 329 -14.24 -21.24 17.09
N GLY A 330 -14.78 -21.58 18.28
CA GLY A 330 -14.44 -20.87 19.54
C GLY A 330 -15.07 -19.49 19.71
N GLY A 331 -15.89 -19.04 18.78
CA GLY A 331 -16.50 -17.71 18.80
C GLY A 331 -17.61 -17.50 19.82
N GLU A 332 -18.08 -18.57 20.49
CA GLU A 332 -19.02 -18.47 21.62
C GLU A 332 -18.45 -17.63 22.77
N ALA A 333 -17.11 -17.62 22.92
CA ALA A 333 -16.42 -16.81 23.93
C ALA A 333 -16.56 -15.28 23.69
N PHE A 334 -17.07 -14.84 22.57
CA PHE A 334 -17.25 -13.40 22.32
C PHE A 334 -18.31 -12.79 23.25
N PRO A 335 -18.01 -11.69 23.93
CA PRO A 335 -18.99 -10.91 24.66
C PRO A 335 -20.13 -10.44 23.72
N ARG A 336 -21.31 -10.25 24.27
CA ARG A 336 -22.49 -9.77 23.53
C ARG A 336 -22.19 -8.50 22.70
N ALA A 337 -21.45 -7.57 23.27
CA ALA A 337 -21.05 -6.32 22.61
C ALA A 337 -20.22 -6.57 21.32
N VAL A 338 -19.38 -7.60 21.30
CA VAL A 338 -18.59 -7.99 20.11
C VAL A 338 -19.51 -8.56 19.03
N ILE A 339 -20.47 -9.41 19.41
CA ILE A 339 -21.44 -9.96 18.44
C ILE A 339 -22.32 -8.84 17.87
N ASP A 340 -22.76 -7.89 18.69
CA ASP A 340 -23.52 -6.73 18.22
C ASP A 340 -22.68 -5.83 17.30
N GLN A 341 -21.38 -5.69 17.58
CA GLN A 341 -20.44 -4.98 16.68
C GLN A 341 -20.27 -5.72 15.35
N LEU A 342 -20.17 -7.06 15.33
CA LEU A 342 -20.15 -7.85 14.10
C LEU A 342 -21.43 -7.66 13.30
N GLY A 343 -22.58 -7.52 13.97
CA GLY A 343 -23.84 -7.15 13.33
C GLY A 343 -23.81 -5.78 12.68
N ALA A 344 -23.25 -4.77 13.36
CA ALA A 344 -23.05 -3.43 12.80
C ALA A 344 -22.05 -3.44 11.62
N ASP A 345 -20.97 -4.23 11.73
CA ASP A 345 -20.01 -4.41 10.66
C ASP A 345 -20.65 -5.07 9.43
N ALA A 346 -21.52 -6.07 9.61
CA ALA A 346 -22.28 -6.69 8.52
C ALA A 346 -23.14 -5.66 7.76
N VAL A 347 -23.82 -4.76 8.48
CA VAL A 347 -24.60 -3.68 7.87
C VAL A 347 -23.68 -2.70 7.12
N ARG A 348 -22.55 -2.34 7.68
CA ARG A 348 -21.53 -1.49 7.00
C ARG A 348 -21.01 -2.14 5.73
N PHE A 349 -20.90 -3.47 5.68
CA PHE A 349 -20.47 -4.23 4.49
C PHE A 349 -21.60 -4.41 3.47
N GLY A 350 -22.83 -3.98 3.79
CA GLY A 350 -23.96 -3.90 2.87
C GLY A 350 -25.10 -4.89 3.14
N ALA A 351 -25.08 -5.65 4.25
CA ALA A 351 -26.20 -6.49 4.64
C ALA A 351 -27.35 -5.66 5.24
N LYS A 352 -28.56 -6.16 5.13
CA LYS A 352 -29.74 -5.61 5.85
C LYS A 352 -29.73 -5.93 7.35
N GLY A 353 -28.95 -6.92 7.76
CA GLY A 353 -28.78 -7.39 9.12
C GLY A 353 -28.02 -8.70 9.17
N MET A 354 -27.68 -9.15 10.37
CA MET A 354 -27.00 -10.41 10.65
C MET A 354 -27.75 -11.19 11.70
N ALA A 355 -27.97 -12.47 11.45
CA ALA A 355 -28.46 -13.40 12.47
C ALA A 355 -27.32 -14.30 12.95
N TRP A 356 -27.46 -14.89 14.13
CA TRP A 356 -26.41 -15.71 14.70
C TRP A 356 -26.92 -16.80 15.63
N ILE A 357 -26.13 -17.86 15.81
CA ILE A 357 -26.32 -18.95 16.77
C ILE A 357 -25.01 -19.18 17.50
N ALA A 358 -25.01 -19.08 18.82
CA ALA A 358 -23.88 -19.47 19.65
C ALA A 358 -24.17 -20.77 20.38
N LEU A 359 -23.30 -21.77 20.21
CA LEU A 359 -23.36 -23.07 20.85
C LEU A 359 -22.46 -23.06 22.08
N ARG A 360 -23.07 -23.00 23.28
CA ARG A 360 -22.28 -22.93 24.50
C ARG A 360 -21.54 -24.22 24.81
N GLY A 361 -20.46 -24.13 25.60
CA GLY A 361 -19.68 -25.29 26.02
C GLY A 361 -20.47 -26.34 26.80
N ASP A 362 -21.53 -25.92 27.54
CA ASP A 362 -22.48 -26.81 28.21
C ASP A 362 -23.48 -27.51 27.29
N GLY A 363 -23.50 -27.13 26.00
CA GLY A 363 -24.43 -27.64 24.98
C GLY A 363 -25.73 -26.84 24.87
N SER A 364 -25.92 -25.77 25.67
CA SER A 364 -27.05 -24.88 25.50
C SER A 364 -26.87 -23.97 24.29
N VAL A 365 -27.98 -23.51 23.70
CA VAL A 365 -27.98 -22.65 22.50
C VAL A 365 -28.41 -21.24 22.90
N ASN A 366 -27.55 -20.27 22.63
CA ASN A 366 -27.86 -18.87 22.79
C ASN A 366 -28.19 -18.27 21.43
N SER A 367 -29.47 -18.17 21.11
CA SER A 367 -30.01 -17.56 19.90
C SER A 367 -31.52 -17.47 19.96
N ILE A 368 -32.10 -16.57 19.19
CA ILE A 368 -33.56 -16.53 18.96
C ILE A 368 -33.98 -17.49 17.86
N LEU A 369 -33.07 -17.96 17.02
CA LEU A 369 -33.37 -18.70 15.79
C LEU A 369 -33.94 -20.10 16.03
N PRO A 370 -33.51 -20.91 17.03
CA PRO A 370 -34.00 -22.30 17.17
C PRO A 370 -35.53 -22.43 17.22
N LYS A 371 -36.26 -21.47 17.82
CA LYS A 371 -37.71 -21.49 17.91
C LYS A 371 -38.42 -21.39 16.56
N TYR A 372 -37.71 -21.05 15.48
CA TYR A 372 -38.27 -20.90 14.13
C TYR A 372 -37.96 -22.09 13.24
N PHE A 373 -37.25 -23.11 13.74
CA PHE A 373 -36.90 -24.31 13.00
C PHE A 373 -37.48 -25.57 13.71
N SER A 374 -37.73 -26.60 12.93
CA SER A 374 -37.92 -27.95 13.51
C SER A 374 -36.59 -28.47 14.08
N GLU A 375 -36.64 -29.42 15.03
CA GLU A 375 -35.42 -30.06 15.58
C GLU A 375 -34.56 -30.66 14.47
N GLU A 376 -35.18 -31.28 13.47
CA GLU A 376 -34.51 -31.87 12.30
C GLU A 376 -33.81 -30.82 11.45
N THR A 377 -34.46 -29.72 11.11
CA THR A 377 -33.86 -28.62 10.36
C THR A 377 -32.74 -27.95 11.14
N PHE A 378 -32.91 -27.74 12.45
CA PHE A 378 -31.90 -27.17 13.30
C PHE A 378 -30.65 -28.06 13.36
N ALA A 379 -30.82 -29.38 13.52
CA ALA A 379 -29.71 -30.35 13.49
C ALA A 379 -29.00 -30.34 12.11
N ALA A 380 -29.77 -30.23 11.02
CA ALA A 380 -29.19 -30.12 9.67
C ALA A 380 -28.39 -28.85 9.47
N ILE A 381 -28.82 -27.71 10.04
CA ILE A 381 -28.07 -26.45 10.03
C ILE A 381 -26.72 -26.61 10.74
N LEU A 382 -26.72 -27.18 11.95
CA LEU A 382 -25.49 -27.40 12.72
C LEU A 382 -24.53 -28.36 11.99
N ALA A 383 -25.06 -29.45 11.47
CA ALA A 383 -24.26 -30.44 10.73
C ALA A 383 -23.63 -29.83 9.47
N ARG A 384 -24.41 -29.03 8.71
CA ARG A 384 -23.94 -28.38 7.49
C ARG A 384 -22.89 -27.31 7.78
N ALA A 385 -23.03 -26.56 8.88
CA ALA A 385 -22.06 -25.60 9.35
C ALA A 385 -20.80 -26.26 9.94
N GLY A 386 -20.80 -27.56 10.18
CA GLY A 386 -19.75 -28.26 10.91
C GLY A 386 -19.55 -27.68 12.32
N ALA A 387 -20.66 -27.29 12.96
CA ALA A 387 -20.65 -26.56 14.22
C ALA A 387 -20.58 -27.50 15.42
N GLU A 388 -19.74 -27.15 16.37
CA GLU A 388 -19.48 -27.88 17.61
C GLU A 388 -19.77 -26.97 18.81
N LYS A 389 -19.73 -27.54 20.03
CA LYS A 389 -19.82 -26.77 21.27
C LYS A 389 -18.69 -25.76 21.35
N GLY A 390 -19.00 -24.52 21.67
CA GLY A 390 -18.07 -23.41 21.71
C GLY A 390 -18.06 -22.55 20.43
N ASP A 391 -18.84 -22.91 19.41
CA ASP A 391 -18.84 -22.23 18.11
C ASP A 391 -19.89 -21.13 18.03
N LEU A 392 -19.66 -20.16 17.13
CA LEU A 392 -20.57 -19.09 16.77
C LEU A 392 -20.83 -19.12 15.25
N ILE A 393 -22.09 -19.38 14.86
CA ILE A 393 -22.51 -19.33 13.46
C ILE A 393 -23.09 -17.96 13.17
N LEU A 394 -22.61 -17.30 12.10
CA LEU A 394 -23.09 -16.01 11.62
C LEU A 394 -23.79 -16.20 10.26
N PHE A 395 -24.99 -15.63 10.10
CA PHE A 395 -25.79 -15.77 8.90
C PHE A 395 -25.98 -14.42 8.20
N CYS A 396 -25.94 -14.46 6.87
CA CYS A 396 -26.33 -13.35 6.01
C CYS A 396 -27.42 -13.84 5.03
N ALA A 397 -28.52 -13.08 4.94
CA ALA A 397 -29.62 -13.34 4.04
C ALA A 397 -29.82 -12.14 3.11
N ASP A 398 -29.42 -12.25 1.84
CA ASP A 398 -29.54 -11.19 0.84
C ASP A 398 -29.34 -11.76 -0.59
N LYS A 399 -29.16 -10.89 -1.60
CA LYS A 399 -28.69 -11.29 -2.93
C LYS A 399 -27.34 -12.01 -2.80
N LEU A 400 -27.05 -12.94 -3.72
CA LEU A 400 -25.85 -13.78 -3.68
C LEU A 400 -24.55 -12.97 -3.50
N ASP A 401 -24.34 -11.93 -4.29
CA ASP A 401 -23.12 -11.15 -4.25
C ASP A 401 -22.97 -10.31 -2.96
N VAL A 402 -24.10 -9.84 -2.40
CA VAL A 402 -24.11 -9.18 -1.10
C VAL A 402 -23.75 -10.16 0.01
N ALA A 403 -24.35 -11.37 0.01
CA ALA A 403 -24.09 -12.39 1.02
C ALA A 403 -22.62 -12.85 0.99
N ARG A 404 -22.05 -13.07 -0.21
CA ARG A 404 -20.61 -13.40 -0.40
C ARG A 404 -19.71 -12.31 0.16
N ARG A 405 -19.90 -11.07 -0.27
CA ARG A 405 -19.10 -9.93 0.16
C ARG A 405 -19.16 -9.72 1.66
N VAL A 406 -20.35 -9.72 2.25
CA VAL A 406 -20.54 -9.50 3.69
C VAL A 406 -19.89 -10.60 4.52
N LEU A 407 -20.13 -11.87 4.18
CA LEU A 407 -19.53 -12.98 4.92
C LEU A 407 -18.04 -13.09 4.70
N GLY A 408 -17.54 -12.77 3.52
CA GLY A 408 -16.09 -12.68 3.24
C GLY A 408 -15.40 -11.65 4.12
N GLN A 409 -16.01 -10.45 4.31
CA GLN A 409 -15.47 -9.43 5.21
C GLN A 409 -15.60 -9.79 6.69
N LEU A 410 -16.75 -10.36 7.10
CA LEU A 410 -16.96 -10.85 8.47
C LEU A 410 -15.97 -11.95 8.83
N ARG A 411 -15.69 -12.86 7.90
CA ARG A 411 -14.70 -13.93 8.02
C ARG A 411 -13.33 -13.39 8.43
N LEU A 412 -12.84 -12.33 7.74
CA LEU A 412 -11.59 -11.67 8.07
C LEU A 412 -11.64 -10.98 9.44
N ARG A 413 -12.75 -10.30 9.72
CA ARG A 413 -12.96 -9.61 10.99
C ARG A 413 -12.96 -10.57 12.18
N VAL A 414 -13.64 -11.71 12.05
CA VAL A 414 -13.66 -12.77 13.08
C VAL A 414 -12.27 -13.40 13.23
N ALA A 415 -11.57 -13.64 12.12
CA ALA A 415 -10.22 -14.18 12.16
C ALA A 415 -9.23 -13.26 12.92
N ASP A 416 -9.37 -11.94 12.76
CA ASP A 416 -8.59 -10.98 13.54
C ASP A 416 -8.91 -11.03 15.03
N LEU A 417 -10.20 -11.08 15.39
CA LEU A 417 -10.64 -11.16 16.77
C LEU A 417 -10.19 -12.44 17.47
N LEU A 418 -10.07 -13.54 16.73
CA LEU A 418 -9.60 -14.84 17.23
C LEU A 418 -8.08 -15.06 17.01
N ASN A 419 -7.35 -14.09 16.50
CA ASN A 419 -5.92 -14.17 16.17
C ASN A 419 -5.56 -15.38 15.27
N LEU A 420 -6.42 -15.71 14.28
CA LEU A 420 -6.24 -16.86 13.40
C LEU A 420 -5.30 -16.57 12.20
N ARG A 421 -5.05 -15.29 11.89
CA ARG A 421 -4.17 -14.89 10.80
C ARG A 421 -2.72 -14.85 11.25
N ASP A 422 -2.11 -16.03 11.41
CA ASP A 422 -0.71 -16.18 11.79
C ASP A 422 0.20 -15.52 10.75
N PRO A 423 1.01 -14.50 11.11
CA PRO A 423 1.91 -13.81 10.20
C PRO A 423 3.08 -14.67 9.74
N GLN A 424 3.37 -15.80 10.40
CA GLN A 424 4.44 -16.74 10.02
C GLN A 424 3.98 -17.81 9.03
N LYS A 425 2.66 -17.89 8.74
CA LYS A 425 2.09 -18.76 7.73
C LYS A 425 1.96 -18.04 6.40
N PHE A 426 2.42 -18.68 5.35
CA PHE A 426 2.35 -18.19 3.98
C PHE A 426 1.58 -19.22 3.14
N ASN A 427 0.35 -18.89 2.75
CA ASN A 427 -0.51 -19.72 1.93
C ASN A 427 -0.65 -19.11 0.55
N PHE A 428 0.16 -19.60 -0.40
CA PHE A 428 0.00 -19.28 -1.81
C PHE A 428 -1.10 -20.17 -2.41
N LEU A 429 -1.85 -19.62 -3.34
CA LEU A 429 -2.82 -20.35 -4.16
C LEU A 429 -3.01 -19.65 -5.50
N PHE A 430 -3.60 -20.35 -6.45
CA PHE A 430 -4.06 -19.76 -7.72
C PHE A 430 -5.58 -19.73 -7.76
N VAL A 431 -6.10 -18.64 -8.33
CA VAL A 431 -7.52 -18.52 -8.72
C VAL A 431 -7.58 -18.50 -10.23
N THR A 432 -8.43 -19.34 -10.82
CA THR A 432 -8.57 -19.54 -12.27
C THR A 432 -10.01 -19.39 -12.73
N ASP A 433 -10.25 -19.49 -14.02
CA ASP A 433 -11.59 -19.53 -14.62
C ASP A 433 -12.45 -18.33 -14.27
N PHE A 434 -11.84 -17.13 -14.37
CA PHE A 434 -12.56 -15.88 -14.16
C PHE A 434 -13.66 -15.69 -15.21
N PRO A 435 -14.72 -14.93 -14.91
CA PRO A 435 -15.60 -14.41 -15.96
C PRO A 435 -14.77 -13.56 -16.95
N GLU A 436 -15.03 -13.67 -18.24
CA GLU A 436 -14.39 -12.84 -19.26
C GLU A 436 -14.88 -11.39 -19.18
N PHE A 437 -16.16 -11.24 -18.84
CA PHE A 437 -16.85 -9.95 -18.80
C PHE A 437 -17.52 -9.72 -17.44
N GLU A 438 -17.55 -8.46 -17.04
CA GLU A 438 -18.42 -7.97 -15.97
C GLU A 438 -19.34 -6.86 -16.52
N PHE A 439 -20.54 -6.74 -15.94
CA PHE A 439 -21.46 -5.69 -16.34
C PHE A 439 -21.20 -4.42 -15.54
N SER A 440 -20.80 -3.36 -16.23
CA SER A 440 -20.64 -2.03 -15.63
C SER A 440 -21.99 -1.32 -15.59
N GLU A 441 -22.53 -1.07 -14.40
CA GLU A 441 -23.75 -0.27 -14.22
C GLU A 441 -23.52 1.19 -14.64
N GLU A 442 -22.32 1.71 -14.46
CA GLU A 442 -21.95 3.09 -14.82
C GLU A 442 -21.94 3.29 -16.34
N GLU A 443 -21.34 2.35 -17.07
CA GLU A 443 -21.26 2.41 -18.52
C GLU A 443 -22.46 1.73 -19.22
N ASN A 444 -23.31 1.04 -18.46
CA ASN A 444 -24.45 0.26 -18.93
C ASN A 444 -24.08 -0.71 -20.08
N ARG A 445 -22.93 -1.37 -19.96
CA ARG A 445 -22.42 -2.36 -20.92
C ARG A 445 -21.50 -3.37 -20.25
N PHE A 446 -21.21 -4.45 -20.96
CA PHE A 446 -20.15 -5.36 -20.56
C PHE A 446 -18.78 -4.74 -20.77
N VAL A 447 -17.88 -4.91 -19.80
CA VAL A 447 -16.46 -4.55 -19.84
C VAL A 447 -15.63 -5.81 -19.60
N ALA A 448 -14.40 -5.83 -20.04
CA ALA A 448 -13.50 -6.95 -19.77
C ALA A 448 -13.15 -6.97 -18.26
N MET A 449 -13.22 -8.14 -17.63
CA MET A 449 -12.90 -8.27 -16.21
C MET A 449 -11.39 -8.08 -15.95
N HIS A 450 -10.54 -8.53 -16.88
CA HIS A 450 -9.08 -8.32 -16.85
C HIS A 450 -8.68 -7.31 -17.95
N HIS A 451 -8.42 -7.82 -19.15
CA HIS A 451 -8.06 -6.99 -20.30
C HIS A 451 -8.57 -7.64 -21.62
N PRO A 452 -8.78 -6.88 -22.69
CA PRO A 452 -9.42 -7.36 -23.92
C PRO A 452 -8.55 -8.32 -24.77
N PHE A 453 -7.39 -8.73 -24.29
CA PHE A 453 -6.48 -9.66 -24.97
C PHE A 453 -6.50 -11.06 -24.35
N THR A 454 -7.35 -11.28 -23.34
CA THR A 454 -7.50 -12.58 -22.66
C THR A 454 -8.23 -13.57 -23.56
N MET A 455 -7.75 -14.79 -23.63
CA MET A 455 -8.37 -15.86 -24.43
C MET A 455 -9.53 -16.48 -23.64
N PRO A 456 -10.77 -16.46 -24.16
CA PRO A 456 -11.84 -17.26 -23.62
C PRO A 456 -11.55 -18.76 -23.73
N TYR A 457 -12.22 -19.59 -22.94
CA TYR A 457 -12.25 -21.02 -23.18
C TYR A 457 -12.88 -21.31 -24.54
N GLU A 458 -12.34 -22.29 -25.29
CA GLU A 458 -12.77 -22.59 -26.64
C GLU A 458 -14.29 -22.97 -26.72
N GLU A 459 -14.76 -23.71 -25.73
CA GLU A 459 -16.17 -24.10 -25.61
C GLU A 459 -17.11 -22.93 -25.32
N ASP A 460 -16.58 -21.79 -24.84
CA ASP A 460 -17.38 -20.59 -24.51
C ASP A 460 -17.39 -19.57 -25.67
N LEU A 461 -16.53 -19.71 -26.68
CA LEU A 461 -16.47 -18.83 -27.85
C LEU A 461 -17.81 -18.58 -28.56
N PRO A 462 -18.74 -19.58 -28.66
CA PRO A 462 -20.07 -19.34 -29.26
C PRO A 462 -20.93 -18.34 -28.47
N TYR A 463 -20.63 -18.07 -27.21
CA TYR A 463 -21.42 -17.18 -26.35
C TYR A 463 -20.92 -15.74 -26.30
N LEU A 464 -19.77 -15.43 -26.93
CA LEU A 464 -19.13 -14.11 -26.86
C LEU A 464 -20.10 -12.94 -27.12
N GLU A 465 -20.95 -13.07 -28.14
CA GLU A 465 -21.90 -12.01 -28.53
C GLU A 465 -23.32 -12.28 -28.00
N SER A 466 -23.68 -13.55 -27.78
CA SER A 466 -25.06 -13.95 -27.44
C SER A 466 -25.32 -13.96 -25.94
N ASP A 467 -24.33 -14.32 -25.12
CA ASP A 467 -24.44 -14.40 -23.65
C ASP A 467 -23.06 -14.14 -23.00
N PRO A 468 -22.55 -12.89 -23.03
CA PRO A 468 -21.23 -12.55 -22.51
C PRO A 468 -21.05 -12.91 -21.04
N ALA A 469 -22.11 -12.87 -20.23
CA ALA A 469 -22.07 -13.20 -18.80
C ALA A 469 -21.67 -14.66 -18.52
N ARG A 470 -21.78 -15.55 -19.50
CA ARG A 470 -21.46 -16.96 -19.39
C ARG A 470 -20.00 -17.27 -19.74
N VAL A 471 -19.35 -16.38 -20.49
CA VAL A 471 -18.00 -16.63 -21.05
C VAL A 471 -16.96 -16.62 -19.93
N ARG A 472 -16.16 -17.69 -19.86
CA ARG A 472 -15.03 -17.79 -18.93
C ARG A 472 -13.72 -17.45 -19.64
N ALA A 473 -12.84 -16.79 -18.92
CA ALA A 473 -11.49 -16.43 -19.32
C ALA A 473 -10.47 -17.50 -18.91
N GLN A 474 -9.48 -17.77 -19.74
CA GLN A 474 -8.27 -18.47 -19.35
C GLN A 474 -7.32 -17.50 -18.63
N ALA A 475 -7.85 -16.89 -17.55
CA ALA A 475 -7.14 -15.96 -16.67
C ALA A 475 -6.86 -16.63 -15.33
N TYR A 476 -5.79 -16.19 -14.69
CA TYR A 476 -5.33 -16.73 -13.41
C TYR A 476 -4.63 -15.67 -12.59
N ASP A 477 -4.94 -15.68 -11.28
CA ASP A 477 -4.30 -14.83 -10.28
C ASP A 477 -3.50 -15.67 -9.30
N ALA A 478 -2.34 -15.17 -8.88
CA ALA A 478 -1.60 -15.70 -7.74
C ALA A 478 -1.97 -14.91 -6.50
N VAL A 479 -2.39 -15.61 -5.46
CA VAL A 479 -2.82 -15.04 -4.18
C VAL A 479 -1.93 -15.50 -3.05
N LEU A 480 -1.54 -14.60 -2.16
CA LEU A 480 -0.82 -14.90 -0.93
C LEU A 480 -1.56 -14.27 0.25
N ASN A 481 -2.03 -15.10 1.20
CA ASN A 481 -2.61 -14.64 2.46
C ASN A 481 -3.75 -13.61 2.31
N GLY A 482 -4.58 -13.76 1.29
CA GLY A 482 -5.69 -12.85 1.04
C GLY A 482 -5.35 -11.61 0.20
N VAL A 483 -4.15 -11.58 -0.38
CA VAL A 483 -3.68 -10.50 -1.24
C VAL A 483 -3.30 -11.04 -2.60
N GLU A 484 -3.83 -10.46 -3.65
CA GLU A 484 -3.43 -10.72 -5.03
C GLU A 484 -2.00 -10.24 -5.26
N LEU A 485 -1.10 -11.14 -5.59
CA LEU A 485 0.29 -10.81 -5.96
C LEU A 485 0.39 -10.30 -7.38
N GLY A 486 -0.35 -10.93 -8.27
CA GLY A 486 -0.31 -10.64 -9.68
C GLY A 486 -1.32 -11.47 -10.45
N SER A 487 -1.47 -11.11 -11.72
CA SER A 487 -2.45 -11.64 -12.64
C SER A 487 -1.81 -12.01 -13.98
N GLY A 488 -2.40 -12.98 -14.65
CA GLY A 488 -2.00 -13.42 -15.97
C GLY A 488 -3.12 -14.08 -16.74
N SER A 489 -2.88 -14.34 -18.01
CA SER A 489 -3.83 -15.08 -18.85
C SER A 489 -3.14 -15.74 -20.05
N VAL A 490 -3.80 -16.70 -20.66
CA VAL A 490 -3.55 -17.07 -22.04
C VAL A 490 -4.06 -15.95 -22.94
N ARG A 491 -3.30 -15.61 -23.98
CA ARG A 491 -3.64 -14.47 -24.87
C ARG A 491 -4.36 -14.93 -26.10
N ILE A 492 -5.25 -14.08 -26.60
CA ILE A 492 -5.81 -14.26 -27.94
C ILE A 492 -4.66 -14.10 -28.93
N HIS A 493 -4.44 -15.11 -29.77
CA HIS A 493 -3.46 -15.10 -30.87
C HIS A 493 -4.11 -15.18 -32.26
N ASP A 494 -5.40 -15.49 -32.31
CA ASP A 494 -6.21 -15.46 -33.51
C ASP A 494 -6.86 -14.08 -33.69
N ARG A 495 -6.63 -13.47 -34.87
CA ARG A 495 -7.13 -12.11 -35.14
C ARG A 495 -8.65 -12.04 -35.23
N GLU A 496 -9.33 -13.13 -35.66
CA GLU A 496 -10.79 -13.13 -35.75
C GLU A 496 -11.44 -13.22 -34.37
N VAL A 497 -10.89 -14.06 -33.49
CA VAL A 497 -11.29 -14.09 -32.07
C VAL A 497 -11.06 -12.74 -31.43
N GLN A 498 -9.90 -12.10 -31.67
CA GLN A 498 -9.61 -10.78 -31.12
C GLN A 498 -10.58 -9.70 -31.63
N ARG A 499 -10.94 -9.73 -32.90
CA ARG A 499 -11.93 -8.81 -33.47
C ARG A 499 -13.32 -9.00 -32.83
N ARG A 500 -13.76 -10.24 -32.67
CA ARG A 500 -15.03 -10.59 -32.01
C ARG A 500 -15.04 -10.15 -30.53
N MET A 501 -13.91 -10.31 -29.81
CA MET A 501 -13.75 -9.83 -28.44
C MET A 501 -13.96 -8.31 -28.36
N PHE A 502 -13.30 -7.53 -29.22
CA PHE A 502 -13.49 -6.08 -29.24
C PHE A 502 -14.92 -5.67 -29.57
N GLN A 503 -15.59 -6.41 -30.49
CA GLN A 503 -16.99 -6.16 -30.81
C GLN A 503 -17.92 -6.45 -29.63
N ALA A 504 -17.69 -7.53 -28.90
CA ALA A 504 -18.43 -7.86 -27.67
C ALA A 504 -18.29 -6.78 -26.59
N LEU A 505 -17.13 -6.11 -26.56
CA LEU A 505 -16.87 -4.95 -25.69
C LEU A 505 -17.42 -3.63 -26.25
N GLY A 506 -18.09 -3.63 -27.43
CA GLY A 506 -18.75 -2.47 -28.01
C GLY A 506 -17.85 -1.52 -28.78
N PHE A 507 -16.62 -1.94 -29.17
CA PHE A 507 -15.74 -1.12 -30.02
C PHE A 507 -16.19 -1.17 -31.48
N SER A 508 -16.25 0.00 -32.15
CA SER A 508 -16.43 0.06 -33.59
C SER A 508 -15.17 -0.36 -34.36
N ALA A 509 -15.30 -0.72 -35.63
CA ALA A 509 -14.17 -1.10 -36.47
C ALA A 509 -13.13 0.03 -36.55
N GLU A 510 -13.56 1.29 -36.63
CA GLU A 510 -12.71 2.46 -36.64
C GLU A 510 -11.96 2.65 -35.32
N GLN A 511 -12.63 2.44 -34.21
CA GLN A 511 -12.03 2.51 -32.87
C GLN A 511 -10.99 1.40 -32.67
N ILE A 512 -11.29 0.19 -33.10
CA ILE A 512 -10.36 -0.95 -33.08
C ILE A 512 -9.11 -0.62 -33.90
N GLN A 513 -9.28 -0.15 -35.16
CA GLN A 513 -8.16 0.18 -35.99
C GLN A 513 -7.32 1.35 -35.44
N ALA A 514 -7.97 2.38 -34.90
CA ALA A 514 -7.29 3.55 -34.34
C ALA A 514 -6.47 3.22 -33.09
N ARG A 515 -6.98 2.34 -32.20
CA ARG A 515 -6.34 2.03 -30.92
C ARG A 515 -5.40 0.83 -30.99
N PHE A 516 -5.82 -0.25 -31.63
CA PHE A 516 -5.17 -1.57 -31.61
C PHE A 516 -4.77 -2.09 -33.00
N GLY A 517 -4.93 -1.28 -34.07
CA GLY A 517 -4.66 -1.69 -35.45
C GLY A 517 -3.27 -2.28 -35.64
N PHE A 518 -2.25 -1.68 -35.04
CA PHE A 518 -0.87 -2.15 -35.13
C PHE A 518 -0.68 -3.57 -34.54
N MET A 519 -1.43 -3.95 -33.48
CA MET A 519 -1.37 -5.28 -32.88
C MET A 519 -2.12 -6.31 -33.75
N ILE A 520 -3.33 -5.95 -34.22
CA ILE A 520 -4.11 -6.83 -35.13
C ILE A 520 -3.37 -7.05 -36.42
N ASP A 521 -2.67 -6.02 -36.96
CA ASP A 521 -1.84 -6.16 -38.14
C ASP A 521 -0.64 -7.08 -37.89
N ALA A 522 -0.02 -7.03 -36.71
CA ALA A 522 1.04 -7.96 -36.35
C ALA A 522 0.56 -9.42 -36.36
N PHE A 523 -0.67 -9.69 -35.88
CA PHE A 523 -1.25 -11.04 -35.88
C PHE A 523 -1.44 -11.66 -37.28
N ARG A 524 -1.36 -10.87 -38.34
CA ARG A 524 -1.41 -11.37 -39.73
C ARG A 524 -0.16 -12.16 -40.13
N TYR A 525 0.95 -12.00 -39.40
CA TYR A 525 2.25 -12.55 -39.76
C TYR A 525 2.66 -13.79 -38.95
N GLY A 526 1.69 -14.47 -38.37
CA GLY A 526 1.92 -15.73 -37.62
C GLY A 526 2.23 -15.47 -36.13
N THR A 527 1.19 -15.36 -35.35
CA THR A 527 1.28 -15.20 -33.91
C THR A 527 1.27 -16.56 -33.23
N PRO A 528 2.29 -16.92 -32.42
CA PRO A 528 2.27 -18.16 -31.67
C PRO A 528 1.20 -18.10 -30.56
N PRO A 529 0.62 -19.22 -30.13
CA PRO A 529 -0.08 -19.29 -28.85
C PRO A 529 0.88 -18.81 -27.75
N HIS A 530 0.45 -17.90 -26.89
CA HIS A 530 1.29 -17.35 -25.82
C HIS A 530 0.48 -17.01 -24.59
N ALA A 531 1.17 -16.96 -23.45
CA ALA A 531 0.59 -16.67 -22.17
C ALA A 531 1.63 -16.00 -21.26
N GLY A 532 1.18 -15.21 -20.32
CA GLY A 532 2.09 -14.50 -19.43
C GLY A 532 1.48 -14.17 -18.09
N PHE A 533 2.32 -13.58 -17.26
CA PHE A 533 1.98 -13.19 -15.89
C PHE A 533 2.80 -11.97 -15.47
N ALA A 534 2.24 -11.15 -14.61
CA ALA A 534 2.97 -10.07 -13.96
C ALA A 534 2.61 -10.02 -12.47
N PHE A 535 3.61 -9.89 -11.63
CA PHE A 535 3.38 -9.70 -10.19
C PHE A 535 4.03 -8.44 -9.64
N GLY A 536 3.36 -7.82 -8.65
CA GLY A 536 3.87 -6.65 -7.96
C GLY A 536 5.05 -7.01 -7.05
N LEU A 537 6.26 -6.63 -7.44
CA LEU A 537 7.48 -6.88 -6.67
C LEU A 537 7.40 -6.26 -5.27
N ASP A 538 6.93 -5.02 -5.19
CA ASP A 538 6.81 -4.27 -3.93
C ASP A 538 5.79 -4.92 -2.99
N ARG A 539 4.70 -5.46 -3.55
CA ARG A 539 3.65 -6.16 -2.79
C ARG A 539 4.16 -7.49 -2.23
N LEU A 540 4.89 -8.27 -3.01
CA LEU A 540 5.52 -9.51 -2.54
C LEU A 540 6.54 -9.22 -1.43
N ALA A 541 7.40 -8.21 -1.61
CA ALA A 541 8.37 -7.80 -0.59
C ALA A 541 7.67 -7.35 0.72
N MET A 542 6.60 -6.56 0.62
CA MET A 542 5.78 -6.12 1.75
C MET A 542 5.23 -7.31 2.55
N LEU A 543 4.64 -8.28 1.86
CA LEU A 543 4.03 -9.44 2.50
C LEU A 543 5.06 -10.37 3.15
N LEU A 544 6.18 -10.65 2.49
CA LEU A 544 7.24 -11.51 3.03
C LEU A 544 7.94 -10.87 4.24
N LEU A 545 8.05 -9.54 4.27
CA LEU A 545 8.57 -8.79 5.42
C LEU A 545 7.54 -8.54 6.52
N GLY A 546 6.27 -8.93 6.33
CA GLY A 546 5.20 -8.65 7.29
C GLY A 546 4.90 -7.17 7.49
N ARG A 547 5.13 -6.33 6.46
CA ARG A 547 4.87 -4.89 6.51
C ARG A 547 3.42 -4.56 6.15
N GLY A 548 2.88 -3.50 6.75
CA GLY A 548 1.49 -3.09 6.54
C GLY A 548 1.27 -2.14 5.36
N SER A 549 2.35 -1.63 4.73
CA SER A 549 2.26 -0.66 3.64
C SER A 549 3.38 -0.82 2.64
N LEU A 550 3.08 -0.61 1.34
CA LEU A 550 4.10 -0.52 0.28
C LEU A 550 5.13 0.59 0.54
N ARG A 551 4.75 1.64 1.26
CA ARG A 551 5.65 2.75 1.61
C ARG A 551 6.82 2.33 2.49
N ASP A 552 6.72 1.17 3.13
CA ASP A 552 7.81 0.61 3.96
C ASP A 552 8.89 -0.11 3.13
N VAL A 553 8.58 -0.48 1.88
CA VAL A 553 9.49 -1.24 1.00
C VAL A 553 9.93 -0.45 -0.25
N VAL A 554 9.38 0.75 -0.45
CA VAL A 554 9.73 1.66 -1.55
C VAL A 554 10.56 2.82 -1.02
N ALA A 555 11.66 3.16 -1.71
CA ALA A 555 12.59 4.20 -1.24
C ALA A 555 11.92 5.58 -1.10
N PHE A 556 11.19 6.03 -2.12
CA PHE A 556 10.52 7.34 -2.17
C PHE A 556 9.06 7.20 -2.62
N PRO A 557 8.17 6.72 -1.73
CA PRO A 557 6.77 6.54 -2.07
C PRO A 557 6.01 7.87 -2.07
N LYS A 558 4.79 7.84 -2.67
CA LYS A 558 3.83 8.94 -2.59
C LYS A 558 2.90 8.77 -1.38
N LEU A 559 2.35 9.88 -0.89
CA LEU A 559 1.23 9.90 0.05
C LEU A 559 -0.08 9.39 -0.62
N ARG A 560 -1.15 9.29 0.15
CA ARG A 560 -2.47 8.83 -0.35
C ARG A 560 -3.09 9.76 -1.40
N ASP A 561 -2.74 11.03 -1.36
CA ASP A 561 -3.17 12.06 -2.33
C ASP A 561 -2.29 12.14 -3.58
N GLY A 562 -1.31 11.23 -3.71
CA GLY A 562 -0.35 11.19 -4.81
C GLY A 562 0.82 12.15 -4.67
N SER A 563 0.88 12.96 -3.61
CA SER A 563 1.95 13.94 -3.40
C SER A 563 3.23 13.30 -2.85
N CYS A 564 4.36 13.98 -3.09
CA CYS A 564 5.67 13.65 -2.53
C CYS A 564 6.13 14.77 -1.58
N PRO A 565 6.04 14.59 -0.25
CA PRO A 565 6.41 15.65 0.70
C PRO A 565 7.88 16.06 0.64
N LEU A 566 8.75 15.17 0.12
CA LEU A 566 10.18 15.45 -0.01
C LEU A 566 10.48 16.43 -1.13
N THR A 567 9.84 16.26 -2.30
CA THR A 567 10.13 17.04 -3.51
C THR A 567 9.07 18.08 -3.82
N GLY A 568 7.92 18.06 -3.13
CA GLY A 568 6.76 18.88 -3.42
C GLY A 568 5.96 18.44 -4.65
N ALA A 569 6.32 17.33 -5.31
CA ALA A 569 5.60 16.85 -6.49
C ALA A 569 4.20 16.31 -6.12
N PRO A 570 3.16 16.53 -7.00
CA PRO A 570 3.19 17.30 -8.24
C PRO A 570 3.26 18.81 -7.97
N ASP A 571 3.98 19.51 -8.83
CA ASP A 571 4.17 20.96 -8.72
C ASP A 571 3.74 21.66 -10.04
N PHE A 572 3.58 22.97 -9.95
CA PHE A 572 3.26 23.79 -11.10
C PHE A 572 4.46 23.93 -12.01
N VAL A 573 4.19 24.02 -13.30
CA VAL A 573 5.23 24.30 -14.31
C VAL A 573 5.14 25.74 -14.76
N ASP A 574 6.29 26.30 -15.16
CA ASP A 574 6.37 27.67 -15.66
C ASP A 574 5.56 27.86 -16.94
N GLU A 575 4.99 29.06 -17.11
CA GLU A 575 4.20 29.42 -18.29
C GLU A 575 5.00 29.25 -19.60
N GLU A 576 6.31 29.52 -19.55
CA GLU A 576 7.20 29.33 -20.71
C GLU A 576 7.25 27.86 -21.15
N GLN A 577 7.30 26.91 -20.20
CA GLN A 577 7.27 25.48 -20.51
C GLN A 577 5.93 25.08 -21.16
N LEU A 578 4.82 25.61 -20.63
CA LEU A 578 3.50 25.37 -21.21
C LEU A 578 3.38 25.95 -22.64
N LYS A 579 3.97 27.14 -22.89
CA LYS A 579 4.05 27.73 -24.23
C LYS A 579 4.86 26.87 -25.21
N VAL A 580 6.01 26.35 -24.76
CA VAL A 580 6.86 25.44 -25.56
C VAL A 580 6.08 24.17 -25.93
N LEU A 581 5.27 23.64 -25.02
CA LEU A 581 4.43 22.49 -25.24
C LEU A 581 3.13 22.80 -25.99
N LYS A 582 2.83 24.08 -26.24
CA LYS A 582 1.58 24.58 -26.85
C LYS A 582 0.32 24.10 -26.11
N LEU A 583 0.40 24.04 -24.78
CA LEU A 583 -0.68 23.63 -23.90
C LEU A 583 -1.48 24.81 -23.33
N ILE A 584 -1.08 26.04 -23.63
CA ILE A 584 -1.81 27.22 -23.19
C ILE A 584 -3.06 27.37 -24.07
N GLN A 585 -4.19 27.09 -23.47
CA GLN A 585 -5.52 27.43 -23.99
C GLN A 585 -6.06 28.63 -23.22
N PRO A 586 -6.98 29.45 -23.80
CA PRO A 586 -7.55 30.63 -23.12
C PRO A 586 -8.12 30.35 -21.74
N GLU A 587 -8.66 29.14 -21.53
CA GLU A 587 -9.21 28.70 -20.25
C GLU A 587 -8.11 28.42 -19.21
N ILE A 588 -6.97 27.85 -19.63
CA ILE A 588 -5.79 27.64 -18.77
C ILE A 588 -5.12 28.99 -18.49
N GLU A 589 -4.99 29.88 -19.49
CA GLU A 589 -4.53 31.26 -19.26
C GLU A 589 -5.41 32.01 -18.24
N ALA A 590 -6.73 31.88 -18.36
CA ALA A 590 -7.66 32.48 -17.41
C ALA A 590 -7.47 31.89 -15.99
N HIS A 591 -7.15 30.60 -15.88
CA HIS A 591 -6.87 29.94 -14.59
C HIS A 591 -5.50 30.35 -14.02
N ILE A 592 -4.47 30.46 -14.85
CA ILE A 592 -3.13 30.94 -14.47
C ILE A 592 -3.19 32.41 -14.07
N ARG A 593 -3.91 33.26 -14.85
CA ARG A 593 -4.11 34.68 -14.50
C ARG A 593 -4.90 34.89 -13.20
N ARG A 594 -5.80 33.96 -12.85
CA ARG A 594 -6.51 34.00 -11.57
C ARG A 594 -5.62 33.56 -10.39
N ARG A 595 -4.48 32.93 -10.66
CA ARG A 595 -3.48 32.52 -9.65
C ARG A 595 -2.25 33.44 -9.58
N ALA A 596 -2.01 34.28 -10.59
CA ALA A 596 -1.13 35.44 -10.41
C ALA A 596 -1.70 36.28 -9.26
N PRO A 597 -0.88 36.72 -8.30
CA PRO A 597 -1.39 37.52 -7.22
C PRO A 597 -2.22 38.67 -7.84
N ALA A 598 -3.53 38.59 -7.69
CA ALA A 598 -4.45 39.57 -8.19
C ALA A 598 -4.08 40.86 -7.49
N GLY A 599 -3.71 41.88 -8.24
CA GLY A 599 -3.76 43.21 -7.71
C GLY A 599 -5.12 43.40 -7.02
N ASP A 600 -5.10 43.67 -5.74
CA ASP A 600 -6.14 44.28 -4.92
C ASP A 600 -7.47 43.56 -4.65
N GLY A 601 -7.63 42.25 -4.81
CA GLY A 601 -8.92 41.63 -4.46
C GLY A 601 -8.89 40.15 -4.06
N VAL A 602 -9.36 39.86 -2.85
CA VAL A 602 -9.61 38.48 -2.37
C VAL A 602 -10.84 37.90 -3.09
N ASP A 603 -10.70 36.85 -3.85
CA ASP A 603 -11.81 36.08 -4.47
C ASP A 603 -12.56 35.28 -3.40
N LEU A 604 -13.53 35.94 -2.77
CA LEU A 604 -14.36 35.34 -1.72
C LEU A 604 -15.27 34.22 -2.20
N GLU A 605 -15.69 34.24 -3.46
CA GLU A 605 -16.53 33.17 -4.01
C GLU A 605 -15.71 31.85 -4.15
N ARG A 606 -14.50 31.99 -4.60
CA ARG A 606 -13.56 30.87 -4.70
C ARG A 606 -13.16 30.32 -3.34
N LEU A 607 -12.93 31.20 -2.34
CA LEU A 607 -12.61 30.75 -0.98
C LEU A 607 -13.79 30.04 -0.31
N ALA A 608 -15.02 30.54 -0.51
CA ALA A 608 -16.22 29.89 -0.01
C ALA A 608 -16.44 28.51 -0.66
N GLU A 609 -16.22 28.40 -1.97
CA GLU A 609 -16.30 27.14 -2.70
C GLU A 609 -15.27 26.10 -2.18
N LEU A 610 -14.00 26.52 -2.03
CA LEU A 610 -12.93 25.67 -1.51
C LEU A 610 -13.18 25.23 -0.06
N SER A 611 -13.77 26.12 0.75
CA SER A 611 -14.13 25.85 2.15
C SER A 611 -15.48 25.12 2.28
N ARG A 612 -16.17 24.85 1.17
CA ARG A 612 -17.54 24.30 1.12
C ARG A 612 -18.55 25.10 1.94
N LEU A 613 -18.41 26.43 1.97
CA LEU A 613 -19.30 27.34 2.68
C LEU A 613 -20.26 27.99 1.70
N THR A 614 -21.54 28.04 2.06
CA THR A 614 -22.56 28.83 1.35
C THR A 614 -22.74 30.13 2.10
N LEU A 615 -22.30 31.27 1.51
CA LEU A 615 -22.35 32.57 2.12
C LEU A 615 -23.56 33.37 1.60
N THR A 616 -24.27 34.01 2.51
CA THR A 616 -25.31 35.01 2.17
C THR A 616 -24.68 36.34 1.68
N GLY A 617 -25.46 37.17 1.01
CA GLY A 617 -24.99 38.47 0.52
C GLY A 617 -24.42 39.38 1.61
N ALA A 618 -24.97 39.34 2.81
CA ALA A 618 -24.49 40.11 3.96
C ALA A 618 -23.16 39.58 4.51
N GLU A 619 -23.03 38.24 4.61
CA GLU A 619 -21.79 37.58 5.05
C GLU A 619 -20.64 37.80 4.05
N LYS A 620 -20.92 37.75 2.74
CA LYS A 620 -19.93 38.08 1.70
C LYS A 620 -19.37 39.51 1.86
N GLN A 621 -20.21 40.50 2.18
CA GLN A 621 -19.75 41.90 2.38
C GLN A 621 -18.90 42.05 3.64
N THR A 622 -19.23 41.35 4.71
CA THR A 622 -18.46 41.40 5.96
C THR A 622 -17.12 40.73 5.80
N LEU A 623 -17.12 39.48 5.31
CA LEU A 623 -15.92 38.70 5.05
C LEU A 623 -14.98 39.36 4.03
N ALA A 624 -15.51 40.04 2.99
CA ALA A 624 -14.69 40.81 2.05
C ALA A 624 -13.86 41.89 2.69
N ARG A 625 -14.42 42.53 3.70
CA ARG A 625 -13.74 43.58 4.45
C ARG A 625 -12.67 43.01 5.37
N ASP A 626 -13.04 41.94 6.10
CA ASP A 626 -12.15 41.31 7.06
C ASP A 626 -10.95 40.64 6.36
N MET A 627 -11.20 39.98 5.23
CA MET A 627 -10.15 39.36 4.42
C MET A 627 -9.21 40.39 3.78
N ARG A 628 -9.72 41.54 3.37
CA ARG A 628 -8.85 42.64 2.91
C ARG A 628 -7.94 43.14 4.05
N ALA A 629 -8.48 43.35 5.23
CA ALA A 629 -7.69 43.80 6.39
C ALA A 629 -6.58 42.76 6.74
N ILE A 630 -6.86 41.45 6.60
CA ILE A 630 -5.86 40.39 6.80
C ILE A 630 -4.78 40.42 5.72
N VAL A 631 -5.17 40.61 4.45
CA VAL A 631 -4.23 40.68 3.32
C VAL A 631 -3.37 41.93 3.42
N ASP A 632 -3.96 43.10 3.76
CA ASP A 632 -3.24 44.35 3.95
C ASP A 632 -2.24 44.23 5.10
N PHE A 633 -2.63 43.60 6.22
CA PHE A 633 -1.73 43.31 7.35
C PHE A 633 -0.58 42.34 6.97
N ALA A 634 -0.88 41.29 6.21
CA ALA A 634 0.14 40.42 5.67
C ALA A 634 1.08 41.11 4.67
N GLY A 635 0.52 42.07 3.90
CA GLY A 635 1.27 42.93 2.97
C GLY A 635 2.27 43.84 3.67
N GLU A 636 1.94 44.38 4.86
CA GLU A 636 2.86 45.14 5.67
C GLU A 636 4.09 44.35 6.10
N ILE A 637 3.89 43.06 6.42
CA ILE A 637 5.00 42.13 6.74
C ILE A 637 5.85 41.84 5.50
N ALA A 638 5.21 41.61 4.35
CA ALA A 638 5.90 41.38 3.09
C ALA A 638 6.67 42.60 2.54
N ALA A 639 6.27 43.83 2.96
CA ALA A 639 6.93 45.07 2.59
C ALA A 639 8.16 45.40 3.44
N LEU A 640 8.41 44.64 4.52
CA LEU A 640 9.62 44.82 5.32
C LEU A 640 10.85 44.33 4.54
N ASP A 641 11.87 45.16 4.47
CA ASP A 641 13.17 44.74 3.92
C ASP A 641 13.87 43.81 4.93
N ILE A 642 13.79 42.52 4.68
CA ILE A 642 14.34 41.49 5.54
C ILE A 642 15.45 40.68 4.87
N GLU A 643 15.98 41.14 3.72
CA GLU A 643 17.03 40.39 2.98
C GLU A 643 18.29 40.16 3.82
N ASP A 644 18.61 41.05 4.76
CA ASP A 644 19.76 40.92 5.66
C ASP A 644 19.40 40.59 7.12
N VAL A 645 18.16 40.17 7.41
CA VAL A 645 17.72 39.84 8.76
C VAL A 645 17.83 38.33 8.98
N GLU A 646 18.71 37.89 9.91
CA GLU A 646 18.74 36.48 10.30
C GLU A 646 17.38 36.08 10.90
N PRO A 647 16.83 34.91 10.48
CA PRO A 647 15.61 34.37 11.06
C PRO A 647 15.76 34.18 12.57
N MET A 648 14.83 34.76 13.35
CA MET A 648 14.79 34.57 14.80
C MET A 648 14.64 33.08 15.12
N ARG A 649 15.71 32.44 15.58
CA ARG A 649 15.73 30.99 15.93
C ARG A 649 15.06 30.71 17.27
N TYR A 650 15.01 31.68 18.16
CA TYR A 650 14.27 31.68 19.42
C TYR A 650 13.70 33.06 19.67
N PRO A 651 12.47 33.23 20.20
CA PRO A 651 12.09 34.51 20.80
C PRO A 651 13.14 34.81 21.88
N GLY A 652 13.69 36.05 21.87
CA GLY A 652 14.70 36.50 22.82
C GLY A 652 14.32 36.10 24.26
N ASP A 653 15.31 36.16 25.16
CA ASP A 653 15.16 35.74 26.56
C ASP A 653 13.73 35.95 27.05
N PRO A 654 13.08 34.94 27.62
CA PRO A 654 11.68 35.02 28.01
C PRO A 654 11.55 36.05 29.14
N VAL A 655 11.37 37.28 28.75
CA VAL A 655 10.89 38.30 29.68
C VAL A 655 9.40 37.99 29.83
N ASN A 656 9.03 37.52 31.01
CA ASN A 656 7.60 37.40 31.35
C ASN A 656 6.95 38.78 31.17
N VAL A 657 6.24 38.98 30.06
CA VAL A 657 5.36 40.12 29.88
C VAL A 657 4.11 39.84 30.72
N LEU A 658 4.12 40.30 31.95
CA LEU A 658 2.95 40.25 32.79
C LEU A 658 2.01 41.38 32.38
N ARG A 659 0.73 41.08 32.18
CA ARG A 659 -0.30 42.10 32.08
C ARG A 659 -0.39 42.82 33.42
N GLU A 660 -0.71 44.11 33.38
CA GLU A 660 -1.11 44.83 34.57
C GLU A 660 -2.33 44.15 35.20
N ASP A 661 -2.34 44.11 36.53
CA ASP A 661 -3.35 43.37 37.31
C ASP A 661 -4.63 44.22 37.40
N GLU A 662 -5.35 44.33 36.28
CA GLU A 662 -6.65 44.97 36.24
C GLU A 662 -7.73 43.95 36.56
N ALA A 663 -8.43 44.16 37.67
CA ALA A 663 -9.55 43.32 38.08
C ALA A 663 -10.71 43.49 37.09
N ALA A 664 -10.92 42.47 36.25
CA ALA A 664 -12.13 42.39 35.45
C ALA A 664 -13.28 41.73 36.26
N PRO A 665 -14.52 42.21 36.13
CA PRO A 665 -15.64 41.56 36.75
C PRO A 665 -15.73 40.10 36.27
N PRO A 666 -15.94 39.16 37.18
CA PRO A 666 -16.06 37.74 36.80
C PRO A 666 -17.29 37.54 35.94
N PHE A 667 -17.21 36.57 35.04
CA PHE A 667 -18.38 36.17 34.25
C PHE A 667 -19.56 35.80 35.14
N PRO A 668 -20.79 36.17 34.79
CA PRO A 668 -21.97 35.78 35.54
C PRO A 668 -22.00 34.28 35.76
N ARG A 669 -22.12 33.83 36.98
CA ARG A 669 -22.10 32.40 37.39
C ARG A 669 -23.08 31.57 36.57
N ASP A 670 -24.27 32.09 36.30
CA ASP A 670 -25.34 31.39 35.61
C ASP A 670 -25.01 31.15 34.10
N GLU A 671 -24.26 32.03 33.48
CA GLU A 671 -23.75 31.86 32.11
C GLU A 671 -22.65 30.78 32.04
N LEU A 672 -21.75 30.76 33.01
CA LEU A 672 -20.72 29.71 33.11
C LEU A 672 -21.28 28.31 33.33
N LEU A 673 -22.41 28.23 34.00
CA LEU A 673 -23.05 26.98 34.36
C LEU A 673 -24.14 26.53 33.37
N ALA A 674 -24.52 27.35 32.39
CA ALA A 674 -25.62 27.08 31.46
C ALA A 674 -25.42 25.85 30.58
N GLY A 675 -24.17 25.39 30.36
CA GLY A 675 -23.83 24.20 29.60
C GLY A 675 -23.43 22.98 30.44
N ALA A 676 -23.46 23.07 31.77
CA ALA A 676 -22.97 22.05 32.66
C ALA A 676 -24.07 21.37 33.50
N SER A 677 -23.91 20.08 33.82
CA SER A 677 -24.78 19.41 34.80
C SER A 677 -24.46 19.92 36.21
N VAL A 678 -25.39 20.68 36.81
CA VAL A 678 -25.17 21.38 38.10
C VAL A 678 -25.97 20.70 39.22
N ARG A 679 -25.34 20.46 40.36
CA ARG A 679 -26.00 20.08 41.62
C ARG A 679 -25.50 20.96 42.74
N GLU A 680 -26.44 21.57 43.50
CA GLU A 680 -26.14 22.46 44.63
C GLU A 680 -25.21 23.63 44.28
N GLY A 681 -25.31 24.14 43.03
CA GLY A 681 -24.49 25.23 42.54
C GLY A 681 -23.05 24.89 42.17
N MET A 682 -22.71 23.60 42.06
CA MET A 682 -21.39 23.09 41.61
C MET A 682 -21.54 22.21 40.38
N VAL A 683 -20.54 22.24 39.51
CA VAL A 683 -20.48 21.41 38.28
C VAL A 683 -20.31 19.94 38.70
N ARG A 684 -21.20 19.08 38.21
CA ARG A 684 -21.09 17.62 38.40
C ARG A 684 -20.16 17.05 37.33
N VAL A 685 -18.98 16.63 37.74
CA VAL A 685 -18.03 15.89 36.91
C VAL A 685 -18.39 14.40 36.99
N PRO A 686 -18.55 13.68 35.84
CA PRO A 686 -18.71 12.22 35.85
C PRO A 686 -17.46 11.60 36.49
N LYS A 687 -17.67 10.55 37.33
CA LYS A 687 -16.54 9.73 37.80
C LYS A 687 -15.87 9.13 36.57
N THR A 688 -14.69 9.59 36.27
CA THR A 688 -13.76 8.88 35.39
C THR A 688 -13.17 7.72 36.17
N PHE A 689 -13.42 6.50 35.70
CA PHE A 689 -12.70 5.31 36.11
C PHE A 689 -11.43 5.17 35.26
#